data_79d7e29650f3c183c27a27ccb4ba00fc
#
_entry.id   79d7e29650f3c183c27a27ccb4ba00fc
#
_cell.length_a   1.000
_cell.length_b   1.000
_cell.length_c   1.000
_cell.angle_alpha   90.00
_cell.angle_beta   90.00
_cell.angle_gamma   90.00
#
_symmetry.space_group_name_H-M   'P 1'
#
loop_
_entity.id
_entity.type
_entity.pdbx_description
1 polymer ?
#
loop_
_entity_poly.entity_id
_entity_poly.type
_entity_poly.pdbx_seq_one_letter_code
_entity_poly.pdbx_strand_id
1 'polypeptide(L)'
;MPRVTLPDGSHREYNQPLTVLDIAADIGPGLARATLGGQIESRLVDASTLIDADVSLRIITEKDPEGIEIIRHSCAHLLAQAVKQLFPEAQVTIGPVIENGFYYDFAYARPFTPDDLVAIELKMEEISGQDLKVTRSVKDRDAAVAFFREIGEEYKAQIIESIPQGEQLSLYQQGDFIDLCRGPHVPSTGKLKAFKLTKLAGAYWRGDSRNEMLQRIYGTAWADKKQLRQYLNRLEEAEKRDHRKIARKLELLHFQEEAPGMVFWHPRGWTIYREIETYIREKLVNHGYLEIRTPQVIDRILWEKSGHMSKFADGMFMTSSENREYAIKPMNCPAHIQVFNQGLKSYRDLPLRLAEFGSCHRNEQSGALHGLMRVRGFTQDDAHIFCTEEQIQKEVSDFMKLLYAVYSDFGFNEVLVKLSTRPVQRVGTDEIWDKAENALQQALESSGLEWMLQPGEGAFYGPKIEFSLKDCIGRIWQCGTIQVDFSMPERLGATYIDDNSQKRTPVMLHRAILGSMERFIGILIENYAGAFPAWLAPTQVVIVSITGNQGEYAKIIAETLKNQGLRVECDLRNETIGLKIREHAIQRIPYQLIVGAKEAETNTVAVRTRDGADLGSMTVDAFVQRLKQDIACRGRTILEE
;
A
#
# COMPACT_ATOMS: atom_id res chain seq x y z
N MET A 1 7.76 -49.41 6.21
CA MET A 1 6.39 -48.98 6.56
C MET A 1 6.48 -47.51 6.91
N PRO A 2 5.88 -46.62 6.11
CA PRO A 2 5.97 -45.19 6.41
C PRO A 2 5.13 -44.82 7.64
N ARG A 3 5.72 -44.03 8.53
CA ARG A 3 5.05 -43.43 9.68
C ARG A 3 4.77 -41.96 9.41
N VAL A 4 3.50 -41.59 9.39
CA VAL A 4 3.05 -40.21 9.14
C VAL A 4 2.72 -39.54 10.48
N THR A 5 3.39 -38.43 10.77
CA THR A 5 3.09 -37.56 11.91
C THR A 5 2.19 -36.43 11.46
N LEU A 6 1.03 -36.26 12.07
CA LEU A 6 0.08 -35.18 11.77
C LEU A 6 0.34 -33.95 12.66
N PRO A 7 -0.20 -32.75 12.31
CA PRO A 7 0.04 -31.52 13.07
C PRO A 7 -0.42 -31.54 14.53
N ASP A 8 -1.36 -32.42 14.90
CA ASP A 8 -1.86 -32.61 16.25
C ASP A 8 -0.94 -33.54 17.09
N GLY A 9 0.18 -34.00 16.51
CA GLY A 9 1.13 -34.94 17.12
C GLY A 9 0.72 -36.41 17.03
N SER A 10 -0.42 -36.73 16.47
CA SER A 10 -0.84 -38.11 16.24
C SER A 10 0.01 -38.79 15.15
N HIS A 11 0.19 -40.10 15.27
CA HIS A 11 0.96 -40.89 14.32
C HIS A 11 0.07 -41.94 13.66
N ARG A 12 0.31 -42.17 12.38
CA ARG A 12 -0.32 -43.26 11.59
C ARG A 12 0.77 -44.08 10.91
N GLU A 13 0.68 -45.39 11.01
CA GLU A 13 1.61 -46.33 10.38
C GLU A 13 0.89 -47.08 9.26
N TYR A 14 1.50 -47.14 8.10
CA TYR A 14 0.92 -47.78 6.92
C TYR A 14 1.81 -48.92 6.42
N ASN A 15 1.17 -50.04 6.04
CA ASN A 15 1.88 -51.23 5.57
C ASN A 15 2.47 -51.08 4.16
N GLN A 16 2.08 -50.03 3.41
CA GLN A 16 2.55 -49.73 2.08
C GLN A 16 2.59 -48.20 1.87
N PRO A 17 3.37 -47.71 0.90
CA PRO A 17 3.30 -46.31 0.50
C PRO A 17 1.88 -45.90 0.10
N LEU A 18 1.44 -44.75 0.55
CA LEU A 18 0.13 -44.15 0.22
C LEU A 18 0.29 -42.74 -0.31
N THR A 19 -0.65 -42.28 -1.12
CA THR A 19 -0.65 -40.88 -1.53
C THR A 19 -1.16 -39.97 -0.41
N VAL A 20 -0.84 -38.68 -0.47
CA VAL A 20 -1.40 -37.67 0.43
C VAL A 20 -2.94 -37.73 0.46
N LEU A 21 -3.58 -37.97 -0.70
CA LEU A 21 -5.03 -38.10 -0.82
C LEU A 21 -5.56 -39.38 -0.12
N ASP A 22 -4.85 -40.51 -0.24
CA ASP A 22 -5.24 -41.76 0.43
C ASP A 22 -5.15 -41.61 1.96
N ILE A 23 -4.09 -40.93 2.44
CA ILE A 23 -3.93 -40.62 3.87
C ILE A 23 -5.07 -39.70 4.36
N ALA A 24 -5.43 -38.68 3.55
CA ALA A 24 -6.55 -37.82 3.88
C ALA A 24 -7.89 -38.58 3.89
N ALA A 25 -8.07 -39.58 3.04
CA ALA A 25 -9.24 -40.45 2.99
C ALA A 25 -9.33 -41.38 4.21
N ASP A 26 -8.18 -41.90 4.67
CA ASP A 26 -8.10 -42.70 5.89
C ASP A 26 -8.41 -41.89 7.17
N ILE A 27 -8.04 -40.60 7.18
CA ILE A 27 -8.41 -39.68 8.25
C ILE A 27 -9.92 -39.41 8.25
N GLY A 28 -10.50 -39.17 7.06
CA GLY A 28 -11.93 -38.98 6.91
C GLY A 28 -12.37 -38.52 5.52
N PRO A 29 -13.59 -38.93 5.10
CA PRO A 29 -14.09 -38.63 3.74
C PRO A 29 -14.34 -37.14 3.49
N GLY A 30 -14.56 -36.36 4.53
CA GLY A 30 -14.68 -34.90 4.44
C GLY A 30 -13.35 -34.24 4.12
N LEU A 31 -12.27 -34.68 4.78
CA LEU A 31 -10.92 -34.18 4.55
C LEU A 31 -10.44 -34.57 3.15
N ALA A 32 -10.64 -35.82 2.71
CA ALA A 32 -10.29 -36.26 1.36
C ALA A 32 -10.94 -35.38 0.26
N ARG A 33 -12.23 -35.05 0.45
CA ARG A 33 -12.93 -34.14 -0.47
C ARG A 33 -12.41 -32.71 -0.45
N ALA A 34 -11.89 -32.23 0.67
CA ALA A 34 -11.35 -30.88 0.80
C ALA A 34 -9.86 -30.80 0.40
N THR A 35 -9.15 -31.92 0.28
CA THR A 35 -7.70 -31.98 -0.01
C THR A 35 -7.40 -31.36 -1.36
N LEU A 36 -6.42 -30.44 -1.36
CA LEU A 36 -5.82 -29.83 -2.55
C LEU A 36 -4.37 -30.29 -2.75
N GLY A 37 -3.66 -30.55 -1.67
CA GLY A 37 -2.29 -31.01 -1.63
C GLY A 37 -1.85 -31.39 -0.24
N GLY A 38 -0.55 -31.49 -0.01
CA GLY A 38 0.06 -31.69 1.30
C GLY A 38 1.25 -30.79 1.51
N GLN A 39 1.68 -30.68 2.77
CA GLN A 39 2.96 -30.08 3.14
C GLN A 39 3.79 -31.09 3.93
N ILE A 40 4.96 -31.39 3.38
CA ILE A 40 5.96 -32.24 4.04
C ILE A 40 7.07 -31.32 4.50
N GLU A 41 7.28 -31.24 5.82
CA GLU A 41 8.16 -30.24 6.45
C GLU A 41 7.77 -28.81 6.03
N SER A 42 8.58 -28.16 5.18
CA SER A 42 8.29 -26.83 4.62
C SER A 42 7.89 -26.85 3.13
N ARG A 43 7.85 -28.03 2.48
CA ARG A 43 7.62 -28.18 1.05
C ARG A 43 6.17 -28.56 0.75
N LEU A 44 5.51 -27.77 -0.11
CA LEU A 44 4.20 -28.12 -0.67
C LEU A 44 4.33 -29.23 -1.73
N VAL A 45 3.41 -30.18 -1.70
CA VAL A 45 3.38 -31.35 -2.61
C VAL A 45 1.96 -31.60 -3.12
N ASP A 46 1.88 -32.26 -4.27
CA ASP A 46 0.59 -32.66 -4.86
C ASP A 46 -0.16 -33.67 -3.97
N ALA A 47 -1.48 -33.67 -4.08
CA ALA A 47 -2.31 -34.68 -3.41
C ALA A 47 -2.00 -36.11 -3.88
N SER A 48 -1.43 -36.29 -5.07
CA SER A 48 -0.98 -37.57 -5.65
C SER A 48 0.45 -37.97 -5.24
N THR A 49 1.15 -37.15 -4.46
CA THR A 49 2.51 -37.47 -4.02
C THR A 49 2.50 -38.69 -3.11
N LEU A 50 3.34 -39.68 -3.46
CA LEU A 50 3.49 -40.92 -2.70
C LEU A 50 4.37 -40.68 -1.47
N ILE A 51 3.92 -41.13 -0.31
CA ILE A 51 4.61 -41.11 0.97
C ILE A 51 5.16 -42.53 1.22
N ASP A 52 6.46 -42.67 1.07
CA ASP A 52 7.18 -43.96 1.19
C ASP A 52 8.17 -44.01 2.35
N ALA A 53 8.34 -42.90 3.09
CA ALA A 53 9.23 -42.75 4.22
C ALA A 53 8.51 -42.08 5.41
N ASP A 54 9.15 -42.07 6.58
CA ASP A 54 8.65 -41.36 7.75
C ASP A 54 8.68 -39.85 7.52
N VAL A 55 7.52 -39.20 7.68
CA VAL A 55 7.37 -37.77 7.40
C VAL A 55 6.41 -37.10 8.37
N SER A 56 6.59 -35.77 8.57
CA SER A 56 5.56 -34.89 9.09
C SER A 56 4.72 -34.35 7.95
N LEU A 57 3.42 -34.62 7.97
CA LEU A 57 2.50 -34.28 6.89
C LEU A 57 1.34 -33.42 7.41
N ARG A 58 1.16 -32.23 6.81
CA ARG A 58 -0.06 -31.40 6.93
C ARG A 58 -0.87 -31.50 5.64
N ILE A 59 -2.12 -31.90 5.74
CA ILE A 59 -3.06 -31.90 4.61
C ILE A 59 -3.47 -30.46 4.33
N ILE A 60 -3.33 -30.01 3.09
CA ILE A 60 -3.67 -28.65 2.64
C ILE A 60 -5.05 -28.68 1.99
N THR A 61 -5.89 -27.75 2.45
CA THR A 61 -7.28 -27.59 1.99
C THR A 61 -7.54 -26.17 1.47
N GLU A 62 -8.72 -25.92 0.95
CA GLU A 62 -9.16 -24.58 0.50
C GLU A 62 -9.25 -23.53 1.63
N LYS A 63 -9.16 -23.95 2.90
CA LYS A 63 -9.17 -23.05 4.07
C LYS A 63 -7.77 -22.52 4.42
N ASP A 64 -6.75 -23.19 3.93
CA ASP A 64 -5.36 -22.82 4.17
C ASP A 64 -4.90 -21.76 3.16
N PRO A 65 -4.04 -20.79 3.57
CA PRO A 65 -3.47 -19.82 2.63
C PRO A 65 -2.75 -20.48 1.46
N GLU A 66 -1.99 -21.54 1.71
CA GLU A 66 -1.28 -22.31 0.70
C GLU A 66 -2.25 -23.03 -0.25
N GLY A 67 -3.44 -23.41 0.22
CA GLY A 67 -4.50 -23.98 -0.61
C GLY A 67 -5.04 -22.97 -1.64
N ILE A 68 -5.15 -21.70 -1.26
CA ILE A 68 -5.52 -20.63 -2.18
C ILE A 68 -4.43 -20.42 -3.24
N GLU A 69 -3.15 -20.53 -2.88
CA GLU A 69 -2.05 -20.45 -3.86
C GLU A 69 -2.11 -21.60 -4.86
N ILE A 70 -2.37 -22.84 -4.40
CA ILE A 70 -2.56 -24.01 -5.28
C ILE A 70 -3.75 -23.80 -6.23
N ILE A 71 -4.88 -23.25 -5.75
CA ILE A 71 -6.04 -22.91 -6.59
C ILE A 71 -5.66 -21.88 -7.65
N ARG A 72 -4.99 -20.80 -7.28
CA ARG A 72 -4.54 -19.73 -8.21
C ARG A 72 -3.58 -20.28 -9.27
N HIS A 73 -2.62 -21.07 -8.85
CA HIS A 73 -1.64 -21.71 -9.74
C HIS A 73 -2.34 -22.64 -10.75
N SER A 74 -3.28 -23.46 -10.28
CA SER A 74 -4.04 -24.33 -11.14
C SER A 74 -5.00 -23.59 -12.07
N CYS A 75 -5.54 -22.43 -11.64
CA CYS A 75 -6.33 -21.56 -12.50
C CYS A 75 -5.51 -20.92 -13.62
N ALA A 76 -4.20 -20.67 -13.41
CA ALA A 76 -3.32 -20.24 -14.50
C ALA A 76 -3.21 -21.32 -15.60
N HIS A 77 -3.09 -22.58 -15.22
CA HIS A 77 -3.11 -23.70 -16.18
C HIS A 77 -4.48 -23.89 -16.85
N LEU A 78 -5.57 -23.71 -16.09
CA LEU A 78 -6.93 -23.74 -16.63
C LEU A 78 -7.13 -22.64 -17.68
N LEU A 79 -6.62 -21.44 -17.42
CA LEU A 79 -6.62 -20.33 -18.39
C LEU A 79 -5.82 -20.70 -19.65
N ALA A 80 -4.61 -21.24 -19.49
CA ALA A 80 -3.77 -21.66 -20.63
C ALA A 80 -4.47 -22.72 -21.47
N GLN A 81 -5.09 -23.73 -20.85
CA GLN A 81 -5.88 -24.74 -21.55
C GLN A 81 -7.06 -24.13 -22.33
N ALA A 82 -7.81 -23.23 -21.69
CA ALA A 82 -8.96 -22.58 -22.33
C ALA A 82 -8.52 -21.74 -23.55
N VAL A 83 -7.42 -20.99 -23.42
CA VAL A 83 -6.84 -20.23 -24.53
C VAL A 83 -6.40 -21.15 -25.66
N LYS A 84 -5.69 -22.23 -25.36
CA LYS A 84 -5.27 -23.21 -26.42
C LYS A 84 -6.44 -23.85 -27.14
N GLN A 85 -7.54 -24.14 -26.46
CA GLN A 85 -8.73 -24.73 -27.10
C GLN A 85 -9.49 -23.73 -27.97
N LEU A 86 -9.51 -22.42 -27.62
CA LEU A 86 -10.17 -21.40 -28.43
C LEU A 86 -9.25 -20.80 -29.50
N PHE A 87 -7.98 -20.68 -29.20
CA PHE A 87 -6.95 -20.06 -30.03
C PHE A 87 -5.73 -21.00 -30.17
N PRO A 88 -5.82 -22.08 -30.97
CA PRO A 88 -4.76 -23.09 -31.05
C PRO A 88 -3.38 -22.56 -31.47
N GLU A 89 -3.34 -21.44 -32.21
CA GLU A 89 -2.10 -20.80 -32.66
C GLU A 89 -1.40 -19.98 -31.55
N ALA A 90 -2.10 -19.64 -30.43
CA ALA A 90 -1.49 -18.93 -29.33
C ALA A 90 -0.49 -19.84 -28.61
N GLN A 91 0.76 -19.39 -28.46
CA GLN A 91 1.78 -20.12 -27.72
C GLN A 91 1.77 -19.73 -26.25
N VAL A 92 1.88 -20.73 -25.38
CA VAL A 92 1.89 -20.53 -23.93
C VAL A 92 3.32 -20.27 -23.44
N THR A 93 3.48 -19.36 -22.47
CA THR A 93 4.80 -19.06 -21.90
C THR A 93 4.87 -19.36 -20.42
N ILE A 94 4.55 -18.42 -19.54
CA ILE A 94 4.58 -18.57 -18.08
C ILE A 94 3.29 -18.10 -17.43
N GLY A 95 2.89 -18.74 -16.33
CA GLY A 95 1.68 -18.43 -15.57
C GLY A 95 1.90 -18.44 -14.05
N PRO A 96 2.61 -17.44 -13.47
CA PRO A 96 2.85 -17.40 -12.03
C PRO A 96 1.65 -16.92 -11.25
N VAL A 97 1.63 -17.29 -9.96
CA VAL A 97 0.74 -16.74 -8.95
C VAL A 97 1.23 -15.35 -8.54
N ILE A 98 0.28 -14.46 -8.27
CA ILE A 98 0.50 -13.14 -7.67
C ILE A 98 -0.38 -13.00 -6.42
N GLU A 99 -0.16 -11.96 -5.61
CA GLU A 99 -0.77 -11.78 -4.28
C GLU A 99 -2.27 -12.11 -4.20
N ASN A 100 -3.09 -11.59 -5.12
CA ASN A 100 -4.54 -11.83 -5.13
C ASN A 100 -5.04 -12.47 -6.42
N GLY A 101 -4.20 -13.22 -7.12
CA GLY A 101 -4.59 -13.83 -8.39
C GLY A 101 -3.45 -14.56 -9.08
N PHE A 102 -3.53 -14.54 -10.38
CA PHE A 102 -2.56 -15.15 -11.28
C PHE A 102 -2.55 -14.38 -12.60
N TYR A 103 -1.57 -14.66 -13.44
CA TYR A 103 -1.61 -14.28 -14.85
C TYR A 103 -1.03 -15.40 -15.72
N TYR A 104 -1.24 -15.29 -17.01
CA TYR A 104 -0.55 -16.11 -17.98
C TYR A 104 -0.17 -15.27 -19.20
N ASP A 105 1.04 -15.48 -19.72
CA ASP A 105 1.57 -14.78 -20.88
C ASP A 105 1.45 -15.64 -22.12
N PHE A 106 1.01 -15.02 -23.22
CA PHE A 106 0.78 -15.67 -24.50
C PHE A 106 1.49 -14.92 -25.63
N ALA A 107 2.17 -15.64 -26.51
CA ALA A 107 2.58 -15.11 -27.80
C ALA A 107 1.47 -15.41 -28.82
N TYR A 108 0.84 -14.37 -29.35
CA TYR A 108 -0.25 -14.49 -30.31
C TYR A 108 -0.29 -13.27 -31.22
N ALA A 109 -0.42 -13.51 -32.54
CA ALA A 109 -0.34 -12.45 -33.55
C ALA A 109 -1.49 -11.45 -33.49
N ARG A 110 -2.71 -11.90 -33.14
CA ARG A 110 -3.88 -11.04 -32.94
C ARG A 110 -3.98 -10.61 -31.47
N PRO A 111 -4.19 -9.30 -31.18
CA PRO A 111 -4.45 -8.87 -29.84
C PRO A 111 -5.74 -9.50 -29.26
N PHE A 112 -5.68 -9.96 -28.01
CA PHE A 112 -6.89 -10.34 -27.28
C PHE A 112 -7.75 -9.12 -26.98
N THR A 113 -9.06 -9.31 -27.03
CA THR A 113 -10.06 -8.27 -26.77
C THR A 113 -10.82 -8.56 -25.45
N PRO A 114 -11.56 -7.59 -24.89
CA PRO A 114 -12.44 -7.84 -23.74
C PRO A 114 -13.47 -8.96 -24.02
N ASP A 115 -13.97 -9.10 -25.25
CA ASP A 115 -14.91 -10.16 -25.63
C ASP A 115 -14.23 -11.53 -25.60
N ASP A 116 -12.96 -11.61 -25.99
CA ASP A 116 -12.17 -12.85 -25.86
C ASP A 116 -12.03 -13.27 -24.40
N LEU A 117 -11.86 -12.32 -23.45
CA LEU A 117 -11.81 -12.66 -22.02
C LEU A 117 -13.10 -13.33 -21.56
N VAL A 118 -14.25 -12.86 -22.01
CA VAL A 118 -15.55 -13.48 -21.70
C VAL A 118 -15.63 -14.90 -22.26
N ALA A 119 -15.22 -15.09 -23.51
CA ALA A 119 -15.23 -16.41 -24.15
C ALA A 119 -14.25 -17.38 -23.46
N ILE A 120 -13.06 -16.91 -23.09
CA ILE A 120 -12.06 -17.70 -22.37
C ILE A 120 -12.58 -18.09 -20.98
N GLU A 121 -13.20 -17.17 -20.25
CA GLU A 121 -13.76 -17.44 -18.92
C GLU A 121 -14.87 -18.49 -18.98
N LEU A 122 -15.79 -18.40 -19.93
CA LEU A 122 -16.81 -19.43 -20.17
C LEU A 122 -16.21 -20.80 -20.49
N LYS A 123 -15.12 -20.81 -21.28
CA LYS A 123 -14.40 -22.05 -21.58
C LYS A 123 -13.69 -22.63 -20.36
N MET A 124 -13.13 -21.79 -19.51
CA MET A 124 -12.58 -22.22 -18.21
C MET A 124 -13.66 -22.85 -17.33
N GLU A 125 -14.88 -22.29 -17.28
CA GLU A 125 -16.02 -22.86 -16.55
C GLU A 125 -16.42 -24.23 -17.10
N GLU A 126 -16.46 -24.38 -18.43
CA GLU A 126 -16.74 -25.66 -19.10
C GLU A 126 -15.70 -26.73 -18.71
N ILE A 127 -14.41 -26.42 -18.81
CA ILE A 127 -13.32 -27.36 -18.47
C ILE A 127 -13.33 -27.70 -16.96
N SER A 128 -13.60 -26.72 -16.10
CA SER A 128 -13.78 -26.95 -14.66
C SER A 128 -14.93 -27.92 -14.40
N GLY A 129 -16.06 -27.76 -15.10
CA GLY A 129 -17.23 -28.64 -15.00
C GLY A 129 -16.96 -30.08 -15.44
N GLN A 130 -15.98 -30.33 -16.29
CA GLN A 130 -15.59 -31.67 -16.73
C GLN A 130 -14.85 -32.48 -15.66
N ASP A 131 -14.36 -31.83 -14.60
CA ASP A 131 -13.65 -32.43 -13.47
C ASP A 131 -12.44 -33.31 -13.91
N LEU A 132 -11.66 -32.80 -14.85
CA LEU A 132 -10.52 -33.51 -15.42
C LEU A 132 -9.44 -33.75 -14.35
N LYS A 133 -8.96 -35.00 -14.25
CA LYS A 133 -7.86 -35.35 -13.35
C LYS A 133 -6.59 -34.62 -13.76
N VAL A 134 -5.88 -34.04 -12.78
CA VAL A 134 -4.56 -33.45 -12.96
C VAL A 134 -3.49 -34.47 -12.58
N THR A 135 -2.58 -34.76 -13.50
CA THR A 135 -1.52 -35.75 -13.28
C THR A 135 -0.16 -35.13 -13.50
N ARG A 136 0.78 -35.46 -12.60
CA ARG A 136 2.19 -35.08 -12.68
C ARG A 136 3.02 -36.20 -13.28
N SER A 137 3.90 -35.84 -14.20
CA SER A 137 4.92 -36.74 -14.74
C SER A 137 6.29 -36.05 -14.73
N VAL A 138 7.36 -36.84 -14.69
CA VAL A 138 8.73 -36.35 -14.79
C VAL A 138 9.27 -36.79 -16.13
N LYS A 139 9.89 -35.86 -16.88
CA LYS A 139 10.53 -36.16 -18.16
C LYS A 139 11.99 -35.73 -18.15
N ASP A 140 12.77 -36.45 -18.96
CA ASP A 140 14.10 -36.03 -19.34
C ASP A 140 14.06 -34.70 -20.09
N ARG A 141 15.12 -33.88 -19.95
CA ARG A 141 15.21 -32.55 -20.56
C ARG A 141 15.07 -32.59 -22.08
N ASP A 142 15.87 -33.43 -22.73
CA ASP A 142 15.90 -33.49 -24.22
C ASP A 142 14.55 -33.99 -24.76
N ALA A 143 13.97 -34.98 -24.09
CA ALA A 143 12.63 -35.48 -24.41
C ALA A 143 11.54 -34.42 -24.18
N ALA A 144 11.66 -33.58 -23.14
CA ALA A 144 10.72 -32.49 -22.87
C ALA A 144 10.86 -31.37 -23.92
N VAL A 145 12.08 -30.95 -24.27
CA VAL A 145 12.32 -29.97 -25.35
C VAL A 145 11.76 -30.44 -26.67
N ALA A 146 12.06 -31.70 -27.07
CA ALA A 146 11.55 -32.28 -28.30
C ALA A 146 10.02 -32.31 -28.34
N PHE A 147 9.39 -32.72 -27.22
CA PHE A 147 7.94 -32.76 -27.08
C PHE A 147 7.29 -31.37 -27.25
N PHE A 148 7.79 -30.33 -26.56
CA PHE A 148 7.19 -29.02 -26.70
C PHE A 148 7.40 -28.40 -28.09
N ARG A 149 8.51 -28.67 -28.77
CA ARG A 149 8.71 -28.28 -30.18
C ARG A 149 7.76 -29.01 -31.12
N GLU A 150 7.54 -30.30 -30.91
CA GLU A 150 6.61 -31.09 -31.71
C GLU A 150 5.18 -30.55 -31.68
N ILE A 151 4.72 -30.10 -30.49
CA ILE A 151 3.39 -29.50 -30.33
C ILE A 151 3.35 -27.99 -30.63
N GLY A 152 4.45 -27.38 -31.11
CA GLY A 152 4.52 -25.98 -31.51
C GLY A 152 4.70 -24.97 -30.36
N GLU A 153 5.09 -25.41 -29.16
CA GLU A 153 5.28 -24.56 -27.97
C GLU A 153 6.77 -24.18 -27.81
N GLU A 154 7.29 -23.37 -28.74
CA GLU A 154 8.70 -23.00 -28.79
C GLU A 154 9.17 -22.25 -27.50
N TYR A 155 8.33 -21.37 -26.93
CA TYR A 155 8.67 -20.67 -25.69
C TYR A 155 8.87 -21.62 -24.49
N LYS A 156 8.10 -22.71 -24.41
CA LYS A 156 8.30 -23.74 -23.39
C LYS A 156 9.62 -24.48 -23.60
N ALA A 157 9.97 -24.81 -24.83
CA ALA A 157 11.27 -25.40 -25.16
C ALA A 157 12.43 -24.48 -24.72
N GLN A 158 12.38 -23.18 -25.04
CA GLN A 158 13.38 -22.19 -24.63
C GLN A 158 13.46 -22.00 -23.08
N ILE A 159 12.34 -22.09 -22.36
CA ILE A 159 12.34 -22.07 -20.90
C ILE A 159 13.10 -23.29 -20.37
N ILE A 160 12.80 -24.49 -20.88
CA ILE A 160 13.46 -25.74 -20.46
C ILE A 160 14.97 -25.66 -20.70
N GLU A 161 15.40 -25.15 -21.85
CA GLU A 161 16.82 -24.98 -22.18
C GLU A 161 17.54 -24.04 -21.22
N SER A 162 16.83 -23.03 -20.63
CA SER A 162 17.40 -22.09 -19.67
C SER A 162 17.45 -22.60 -18.22
N ILE A 163 16.77 -23.71 -17.89
CA ILE A 163 16.82 -24.32 -16.55
C ILE A 163 18.20 -24.94 -16.32
N PRO A 164 18.86 -24.78 -15.16
CA PRO A 164 20.15 -25.40 -14.85
C PRO A 164 20.15 -26.91 -15.04
N GLN A 165 21.30 -27.47 -15.46
CA GLN A 165 21.44 -28.93 -15.58
C GLN A 165 21.34 -29.61 -14.22
N GLY A 166 20.63 -30.77 -14.18
CA GLY A 166 20.41 -31.53 -12.95
C GLY A 166 19.11 -31.20 -12.21
N GLU A 167 18.39 -30.14 -12.59
CA GLU A 167 17.04 -29.91 -12.07
C GLU A 167 16.04 -30.90 -12.72
N GLN A 168 15.17 -31.48 -11.86
CA GLN A 168 14.11 -32.39 -12.28
C GLN A 168 12.98 -31.60 -12.97
N LEU A 169 12.64 -32.00 -14.20
CA LEU A 169 11.56 -31.37 -14.95
C LEU A 169 10.25 -32.13 -14.74
N SER A 170 9.23 -31.42 -14.25
CA SER A 170 7.89 -31.97 -14.11
C SER A 170 6.91 -31.34 -15.10
N LEU A 171 6.06 -32.18 -15.66
CA LEU A 171 4.96 -31.81 -16.53
C LEU A 171 3.65 -32.15 -15.85
N TYR A 172 2.67 -31.25 -16.00
CA TYR A 172 1.31 -31.45 -15.51
C TYR A 172 0.35 -31.56 -16.67
N GLN A 173 -0.48 -32.60 -16.64
CA GLN A 173 -1.47 -32.88 -17.66
C GLN A 173 -2.88 -32.81 -17.09
N GLN A 174 -3.76 -32.13 -17.81
CA GLN A 174 -5.21 -32.04 -17.53
C GLN A 174 -5.97 -32.21 -18.85
N GLY A 175 -6.63 -33.38 -19.05
CA GLY A 175 -7.16 -33.76 -20.36
C GLY A 175 -6.06 -33.80 -21.42
N ASP A 176 -6.25 -33.11 -22.54
CA ASP A 176 -5.29 -33.01 -23.63
C ASP A 176 -4.23 -31.92 -23.47
N PHE A 177 -4.37 -31.06 -22.44
CA PHE A 177 -3.42 -29.99 -22.19
C PHE A 177 -2.28 -30.47 -21.27
N ILE A 178 -1.05 -30.19 -21.71
CA ILE A 178 0.17 -30.49 -20.95
C ILE A 178 1.00 -29.22 -20.81
N ASP A 179 1.48 -28.93 -19.59
CA ASP A 179 2.33 -27.79 -19.34
C ASP A 179 3.54 -28.14 -18.46
N LEU A 180 4.63 -27.37 -18.65
CA LEU A 180 5.82 -27.42 -17.81
C LEU A 180 5.56 -26.66 -16.52
N CYS A 181 5.68 -27.32 -15.36
CA CYS A 181 5.45 -26.66 -14.08
C CYS A 181 6.14 -27.37 -12.92
N ARG A 182 6.48 -26.62 -11.89
CA ARG A 182 7.01 -27.16 -10.61
C ARG A 182 5.91 -27.68 -9.69
N GLY A 183 4.67 -27.22 -9.86
CA GLY A 183 3.53 -27.55 -8.99
C GLY A 183 3.63 -26.92 -7.58
N PRO A 184 2.83 -27.37 -6.63
CA PRO A 184 1.76 -28.35 -6.80
C PRO A 184 0.51 -27.79 -7.47
N HIS A 185 -0.37 -28.69 -7.93
CA HIS A 185 -1.66 -28.38 -8.50
C HIS A 185 -2.81 -29.13 -7.79
N VAL A 186 -4.04 -28.65 -8.00
CA VAL A 186 -5.24 -29.33 -7.51
C VAL A 186 -5.36 -30.74 -8.11
N PRO A 187 -6.00 -31.71 -7.42
CA PRO A 187 -6.14 -33.07 -7.92
C PRO A 187 -7.03 -33.19 -9.18
N SER A 188 -7.95 -32.26 -9.39
CA SER A 188 -8.79 -32.18 -10.58
C SER A 188 -9.27 -30.75 -10.85
N THR A 189 -9.64 -30.47 -12.12
CA THR A 189 -10.15 -29.15 -12.53
C THR A 189 -11.46 -28.78 -11.84
N GLY A 190 -12.26 -29.75 -11.37
CA GLY A 190 -13.49 -29.55 -10.62
C GLY A 190 -13.32 -28.87 -9.26
N LYS A 191 -12.08 -28.72 -8.76
CA LYS A 191 -11.76 -27.91 -7.59
C LYS A 191 -11.75 -26.41 -7.87
N LEU A 192 -11.66 -25.99 -9.14
CA LEU A 192 -11.52 -24.61 -9.57
C LEU A 192 -12.88 -24.00 -9.88
N LYS A 193 -13.62 -23.55 -8.85
CA LYS A 193 -15.04 -23.14 -8.96
C LYS A 193 -15.28 -21.63 -8.89
N ALA A 194 -14.29 -20.87 -8.45
CA ALA A 194 -14.45 -19.46 -8.14
C ALA A 194 -13.28 -18.64 -8.67
N PHE A 195 -13.34 -18.26 -9.92
CA PHE A 195 -12.35 -17.45 -10.61
C PHE A 195 -12.99 -16.36 -11.46
N LYS A 196 -12.21 -15.37 -11.86
CA LYS A 196 -12.60 -14.28 -12.76
C LYS A 196 -11.38 -13.79 -13.52
N LEU A 197 -11.49 -13.61 -14.83
CA LEU A 197 -10.50 -12.89 -15.63
C LEU A 197 -10.73 -11.39 -15.47
N THR A 198 -9.64 -10.61 -15.28
CA THR A 198 -9.76 -9.22 -14.83
C THR A 198 -9.30 -8.19 -15.85
N LYS A 199 -8.15 -8.41 -16.51
CA LYS A 199 -7.60 -7.44 -17.47
C LYS A 199 -6.61 -8.06 -18.43
N LEU A 200 -6.39 -7.33 -19.53
CA LEU A 200 -5.31 -7.55 -20.50
C LEU A 200 -4.18 -6.54 -20.29
N ALA A 201 -2.95 -6.97 -20.54
CA ALA A 201 -1.77 -6.10 -20.57
C ALA A 201 -0.72 -6.64 -21.54
N GLY A 202 0.19 -5.79 -21.99
CA GLY A 202 1.43 -6.21 -22.65
C GLY A 202 2.51 -6.55 -21.63
N ALA A 203 3.38 -7.51 -21.99
CA ALA A 203 4.57 -7.83 -21.19
C ALA A 203 5.70 -8.25 -22.15
N TYR A 204 6.90 -7.74 -21.91
CA TYR A 204 8.05 -8.16 -22.73
C TYR A 204 8.54 -9.55 -22.30
N TRP A 205 8.87 -10.38 -23.29
CA TRP A 205 9.44 -11.69 -23.03
C TRP A 205 10.68 -11.59 -22.13
N ARG A 206 10.71 -12.36 -21.05
CA ARG A 206 11.75 -12.34 -20.00
C ARG A 206 11.98 -10.96 -19.35
N GLY A 207 11.00 -10.06 -19.44
CA GLY A 207 11.08 -8.72 -18.84
C GLY A 207 12.04 -7.74 -19.54
N ASP A 208 12.59 -8.10 -20.68
CA ASP A 208 13.51 -7.26 -21.46
C ASP A 208 12.75 -6.53 -22.57
N SER A 209 12.73 -5.21 -22.56
CA SER A 209 12.04 -4.37 -23.55
C SER A 209 12.57 -4.51 -24.99
N ARG A 210 13.70 -5.16 -25.18
CA ARG A 210 14.27 -5.47 -26.50
C ARG A 210 13.67 -6.74 -27.12
N ASN A 211 13.03 -7.59 -26.31
CA ASN A 211 12.35 -8.79 -26.77
C ASN A 211 10.92 -8.47 -27.22
N GLU A 212 10.30 -9.44 -27.86
CA GLU A 212 8.93 -9.32 -28.33
C GLU A 212 7.93 -9.10 -27.19
N MET A 213 6.84 -8.42 -27.52
CA MET A 213 5.76 -8.13 -26.59
C MET A 213 4.76 -9.28 -26.60
N LEU A 214 4.59 -9.92 -25.46
CA LEU A 214 3.57 -10.92 -25.19
C LEU A 214 2.29 -10.29 -24.68
N GLN A 215 1.21 -11.05 -24.74
CA GLN A 215 -0.09 -10.65 -24.23
C GLN A 215 -0.33 -11.33 -22.88
N ARG A 216 -0.53 -10.55 -21.85
CA ARG A 216 -0.76 -11.01 -20.48
C ARG A 216 -2.23 -10.94 -20.13
N ILE A 217 -2.79 -12.08 -19.74
CA ILE A 217 -4.16 -12.18 -19.21
C ILE A 217 -4.07 -12.34 -17.70
N TYR A 218 -4.68 -11.43 -16.96
CA TYR A 218 -4.78 -11.50 -15.50
C TYR A 218 -6.09 -12.14 -15.06
N GLY A 219 -6.02 -12.93 -14.00
CA GLY A 219 -7.18 -13.50 -13.33
C GLY A 219 -7.03 -13.54 -11.83
N THR A 220 -8.13 -13.79 -11.15
CA THR A 220 -8.18 -14.03 -9.70
C THR A 220 -8.92 -15.33 -9.43
N ALA A 221 -8.54 -16.04 -8.36
CA ALA A 221 -9.22 -17.25 -7.93
C ALA A 221 -9.24 -17.38 -6.41
N TRP A 222 -10.33 -17.96 -5.90
CA TRP A 222 -10.66 -18.03 -4.48
C TRP A 222 -11.25 -19.40 -4.13
N ALA A 223 -11.29 -19.72 -2.83
CA ALA A 223 -11.85 -21.00 -2.37
C ALA A 223 -13.32 -21.19 -2.78
N ASP A 224 -14.10 -20.12 -2.72
CA ASP A 224 -15.53 -20.15 -3.04
C ASP A 224 -16.02 -18.86 -3.71
N LYS A 225 -17.25 -18.91 -4.24
CA LYS A 225 -17.90 -17.76 -4.91
C LYS A 225 -18.18 -16.58 -3.96
N LYS A 226 -18.28 -16.82 -2.64
CA LYS A 226 -18.50 -15.74 -1.65
C LYS A 226 -17.23 -14.92 -1.50
N GLN A 227 -16.08 -15.56 -1.34
CA GLN A 227 -14.77 -14.89 -1.28
C GLN A 227 -14.46 -14.14 -2.58
N LEU A 228 -14.72 -14.77 -3.73
CA LEU A 228 -14.56 -14.11 -5.03
C LEU A 228 -15.44 -12.85 -5.12
N ARG A 229 -16.71 -12.92 -4.74
CA ARG A 229 -17.62 -11.76 -4.75
C ARG A 229 -17.13 -10.66 -3.81
N GLN A 230 -16.68 -11.01 -2.60
CA GLN A 230 -16.12 -10.04 -1.66
C GLN A 230 -14.90 -9.32 -2.24
N TYR A 231 -14.02 -10.06 -2.91
CA TYR A 231 -12.86 -9.48 -3.58
C TYR A 231 -13.25 -8.55 -4.73
N LEU A 232 -14.16 -8.97 -5.60
CA LEU A 232 -14.62 -8.14 -6.73
C LEU A 232 -15.34 -6.87 -6.25
N ASN A 233 -16.17 -6.95 -5.22
CA ASN A 233 -16.80 -5.79 -4.60
C ASN A 233 -15.73 -4.83 -4.04
N ARG A 234 -14.68 -5.37 -3.40
CA ARG A 234 -13.56 -4.56 -2.90
C ARG A 234 -12.82 -3.84 -4.02
N LEU A 235 -12.60 -4.50 -5.17
CA LEU A 235 -11.99 -3.87 -6.35
C LEU A 235 -12.87 -2.76 -6.93
N GLU A 236 -14.17 -3.00 -7.04
CA GLU A 236 -15.14 -2.00 -7.51
C GLU A 236 -15.17 -0.77 -6.58
N GLU A 237 -15.21 -1.00 -5.26
CA GLU A 237 -15.13 0.09 -4.29
C GLU A 237 -13.79 0.84 -4.37
N ALA A 238 -12.67 0.12 -4.57
CA ALA A 238 -11.37 0.74 -4.76
C ALA A 238 -11.35 1.64 -6.01
N GLU A 239 -11.98 1.20 -7.10
CA GLU A 239 -12.07 2.00 -8.33
C GLU A 239 -12.96 3.23 -8.17
N LYS A 240 -14.08 3.11 -7.44
CA LYS A 240 -14.96 4.25 -7.11
C LYS A 240 -14.26 5.28 -6.23
N ARG A 241 -13.32 4.83 -5.39
CA ARG A 241 -12.58 5.66 -4.43
C ARG A 241 -11.23 6.15 -4.96
N ASP A 242 -10.87 5.85 -6.21
CA ASP A 242 -9.61 6.27 -6.82
C ASP A 242 -9.42 7.79 -6.65
N HIS A 243 -8.37 8.17 -5.91
CA HIS A 243 -8.07 9.57 -5.58
C HIS A 243 -7.91 10.45 -6.82
N ARG A 244 -7.46 9.91 -7.95
CA ARG A 244 -7.28 10.64 -9.21
C ARG A 244 -8.62 11.07 -9.80
N LYS A 245 -9.63 10.16 -9.74
CA LYS A 245 -11.01 10.42 -10.20
C LYS A 245 -11.71 11.43 -9.28
N ILE A 246 -11.59 11.21 -7.97
CA ILE A 246 -12.20 12.06 -6.94
C ILE A 246 -11.56 13.45 -6.97
N ALA A 247 -10.22 13.54 -6.99
CA ALA A 247 -9.51 14.81 -7.00
C ALA A 247 -9.87 15.67 -8.22
N ARG A 248 -10.00 15.06 -9.40
CA ARG A 248 -10.48 15.76 -10.61
C ARG A 248 -11.91 16.27 -10.43
N LYS A 249 -12.83 15.41 -9.93
CA LYS A 249 -14.24 15.78 -9.74
C LYS A 249 -14.43 16.89 -8.71
N LEU A 250 -13.61 16.92 -7.65
CA LEU A 250 -13.66 17.92 -6.59
C LEU A 250 -12.71 19.11 -6.84
N GLU A 251 -12.03 19.15 -7.98
CA GLU A 251 -11.07 20.20 -8.36
C GLU A 251 -9.96 20.41 -7.32
N LEU A 252 -9.37 19.31 -6.81
CA LEU A 252 -8.34 19.36 -5.78
C LEU A 252 -6.94 19.54 -6.35
N LEU A 253 -6.63 18.86 -7.46
CA LEU A 253 -5.30 18.83 -8.07
C LEU A 253 -5.34 18.25 -9.48
N HIS A 254 -4.21 18.39 -10.23
CA HIS A 254 -3.97 17.65 -11.46
C HIS A 254 -2.49 17.30 -11.64
N PHE A 255 -2.21 16.43 -12.60
CA PHE A 255 -0.87 16.10 -13.10
C PHE A 255 -0.81 16.42 -14.59
N GLN A 256 0.37 16.82 -15.08
CA GLN A 256 0.58 17.11 -16.50
C GLN A 256 1.98 16.66 -16.96
N GLU A 257 2.18 16.60 -18.28
CA GLU A 257 3.38 16.02 -18.89
C GLU A 257 4.66 16.83 -18.65
N GLU A 258 4.55 18.14 -18.47
CA GLU A 258 5.69 19.03 -18.23
C GLU A 258 6.32 18.84 -16.83
N ALA A 259 5.59 18.21 -15.91
CA ALA A 259 6.08 17.91 -14.56
C ALA A 259 5.66 16.48 -14.12
N PRO A 260 6.20 15.44 -14.76
CA PRO A 260 5.77 14.07 -14.52
C PRO A 260 6.07 13.62 -13.08
N GLY A 261 5.01 13.20 -12.38
CA GLY A 261 5.12 12.80 -10.96
C GLY A 261 5.22 13.96 -9.98
N MET A 262 4.88 15.17 -10.38
CA MET A 262 4.77 16.36 -9.52
C MET A 262 3.36 16.91 -9.54
N VAL A 263 2.86 17.37 -8.40
CA VAL A 263 1.45 17.71 -8.21
C VAL A 263 1.21 19.19 -8.43
N PHE A 264 0.20 19.52 -9.23
CA PHE A 264 -0.36 20.87 -9.31
C PHE A 264 -1.58 20.96 -8.39
N TRP A 265 -1.42 21.62 -7.26
CA TRP A 265 -2.48 21.80 -6.27
C TRP A 265 -3.41 22.93 -6.66
N HIS A 266 -4.72 22.66 -6.74
CA HIS A 266 -5.74 23.68 -6.88
C HIS A 266 -6.10 24.32 -5.53
N PRO A 267 -6.80 25.46 -5.48
CA PRO A 267 -7.11 26.12 -4.22
C PRO A 267 -7.79 25.23 -3.19
N ARG A 268 -8.72 24.37 -3.61
CA ARG A 268 -9.43 23.45 -2.71
C ARG A 268 -8.51 22.37 -2.16
N GLY A 269 -7.66 21.76 -3.01
CA GLY A 269 -6.68 20.77 -2.57
C GLY A 269 -5.58 21.38 -1.71
N TRP A 270 -5.14 22.60 -2.06
CA TRP A 270 -4.17 23.34 -1.25
C TRP A 270 -4.71 23.70 0.14
N THR A 271 -6.01 23.94 0.29
CA THR A 271 -6.64 24.14 1.58
C THR A 271 -6.50 22.89 2.45
N ILE A 272 -6.81 21.69 1.92
CA ILE A 272 -6.63 20.43 2.67
C ILE A 272 -5.18 20.26 3.09
N TYR A 273 -4.24 20.52 2.17
CA TYR A 273 -2.82 20.43 2.45
C TYR A 273 -2.41 21.31 3.63
N ARG A 274 -2.81 22.58 3.61
CA ARG A 274 -2.49 23.56 4.67
C ARG A 274 -3.14 23.23 6.02
N GLU A 275 -4.36 22.71 6.02
CA GLU A 275 -5.02 22.29 7.27
C GLU A 275 -4.27 21.14 7.93
N ILE A 276 -3.81 20.16 7.14
CA ILE A 276 -3.00 19.05 7.65
C ILE A 276 -1.64 19.55 8.14
N GLU A 277 -0.97 20.40 7.38
CA GLU A 277 0.31 21.00 7.74
C GLU A 277 0.22 21.80 9.03
N THR A 278 -0.80 22.62 9.18
CA THR A 278 -1.06 23.42 10.40
C THR A 278 -1.30 22.50 11.60
N TYR A 279 -2.14 21.48 11.43
CA TYR A 279 -2.43 20.50 12.47
C TYR A 279 -1.17 19.77 12.96
N ILE A 280 -0.33 19.29 12.05
CA ILE A 280 0.92 18.60 12.42
C ILE A 280 1.87 19.58 13.12
N ARG A 281 1.97 20.82 12.64
CA ARG A 281 2.81 21.86 13.26
C ARG A 281 2.43 22.11 14.72
N GLU A 282 1.14 22.24 15.02
CA GLU A 282 0.63 22.37 16.39
C GLU A 282 1.00 21.17 17.27
N LYS A 283 0.85 19.95 16.73
CA LYS A 283 1.24 18.73 17.46
C LYS A 283 2.74 18.70 17.75
N LEU A 284 3.58 19.07 16.79
CA LEU A 284 5.03 19.06 16.94
C LEU A 284 5.51 20.08 17.97
N VAL A 285 4.99 21.30 17.93
CA VAL A 285 5.32 22.36 18.91
C VAL A 285 4.99 21.88 20.33
N ASN A 286 3.82 21.28 20.52
CA ASN A 286 3.38 20.77 21.82
C ASN A 286 4.24 19.59 22.34
N HIS A 287 5.01 18.93 21.45
CA HIS A 287 5.94 17.85 21.80
C HIS A 287 7.41 18.29 21.76
N GLY A 288 7.67 19.61 21.78
CA GLY A 288 9.01 20.17 21.89
C GLY A 288 9.88 20.03 20.63
N TYR A 289 9.27 19.93 19.46
CA TYR A 289 10.01 19.99 18.20
C TYR A 289 10.25 21.44 17.78
N LEU A 290 11.44 21.70 17.25
CA LEU A 290 11.83 22.96 16.65
C LEU A 290 11.74 22.86 15.13
N GLU A 291 10.91 23.70 14.54
CA GLU A 291 10.78 23.72 13.07
C GLU A 291 11.96 24.44 12.43
N ILE A 292 12.57 23.82 11.45
CA ILE A 292 13.67 24.36 10.66
C ILE A 292 13.31 24.31 9.17
N ARG A 293 14.14 24.97 8.33
CA ARG A 293 14.06 24.84 6.88
C ARG A 293 15.44 24.79 6.27
N THR A 294 15.65 23.79 5.39
CA THR A 294 16.94 23.57 4.74
C THR A 294 16.87 23.79 3.22
N PRO A 295 18.00 24.09 2.55
CA PRO A 295 18.04 24.28 1.10
C PRO A 295 17.57 23.02 0.34
N GLN A 296 16.95 23.23 -0.81
CA GLN A 296 16.53 22.14 -1.70
C GLN A 296 17.65 21.66 -2.62
N VAL A 297 18.50 22.57 -3.08
CA VAL A 297 19.64 22.32 -3.96
C VAL A 297 20.91 22.38 -3.13
N ILE A 298 21.62 21.26 -3.05
CA ILE A 298 22.79 21.10 -2.17
C ILE A 298 23.93 20.48 -2.97
N ASP A 299 25.15 20.95 -2.73
CA ASP A 299 26.38 20.48 -3.36
C ASP A 299 26.55 18.95 -3.19
N ARG A 300 27.00 18.30 -4.25
CA ARG A 300 27.26 16.85 -4.32
C ARG A 300 28.12 16.33 -3.17
N ILE A 301 29.09 17.13 -2.70
CA ILE A 301 30.03 16.75 -1.63
C ILE A 301 29.29 16.31 -0.35
N LEU A 302 28.15 16.95 0.00
CA LEU A 302 27.39 16.56 1.19
C LEU A 302 26.80 15.15 1.03
N TRP A 303 26.34 14.82 -0.17
CA TRP A 303 25.76 13.53 -0.51
C TRP A 303 26.81 12.41 -0.59
N GLU A 304 28.04 12.73 -0.99
CA GLU A 304 29.18 11.82 -0.95
C GLU A 304 29.56 11.50 0.51
N LYS A 305 29.73 12.52 1.34
CA LYS A 305 30.08 12.37 2.76
C LYS A 305 29.05 11.55 3.52
N SER A 306 27.78 11.80 3.28
CA SER A 306 26.67 11.07 3.93
C SER A 306 26.46 9.64 3.39
N GLY A 307 27.08 9.31 2.24
CA GLY A 307 26.98 7.97 1.61
C GLY A 307 25.80 7.80 0.63
N HIS A 308 24.99 8.83 0.43
CA HIS A 308 23.85 8.75 -0.50
C HIS A 308 24.30 8.51 -1.95
N MET A 309 25.38 9.15 -2.40
CA MET A 309 25.91 8.97 -3.75
C MET A 309 26.31 7.52 -4.06
N SER A 310 26.79 6.77 -3.08
CA SER A 310 27.20 5.36 -3.30
C SER A 310 26.03 4.36 -3.27
N LYS A 311 24.88 4.72 -2.69
CA LYS A 311 23.76 3.79 -2.45
C LYS A 311 22.45 4.22 -3.10
N PHE A 312 22.32 5.48 -3.50
CA PHE A 312 21.06 6.06 -3.96
C PHE A 312 21.22 7.00 -5.18
N ALA A 313 22.36 6.96 -5.89
CA ALA A 313 22.65 7.87 -7.01
C ALA A 313 21.57 7.88 -8.11
N ASP A 314 21.09 6.70 -8.52
CA ASP A 314 20.07 6.56 -9.58
C ASP A 314 18.71 7.20 -9.19
N GLY A 315 18.46 7.32 -7.89
CA GLY A 315 17.25 7.96 -7.34
C GLY A 315 17.37 9.47 -7.16
N MET A 316 18.47 10.11 -7.56
CA MET A 316 18.70 11.54 -7.33
C MET A 316 18.58 12.35 -8.62
N PHE A 317 17.94 13.53 -8.53
CA PHE A 317 18.02 14.54 -9.58
C PHE A 317 19.29 15.34 -9.43
N MET A 318 20.18 15.22 -10.42
CA MET A 318 21.43 15.96 -10.48
C MET A 318 21.31 17.19 -11.37
N THR A 319 22.00 18.27 -11.00
CA THR A 319 22.09 19.50 -11.79
C THR A 319 23.51 20.08 -11.67
N SER A 320 23.86 20.99 -12.55
CA SER A 320 25.14 21.66 -12.54
C SER A 320 24.99 23.16 -12.74
N SER A 321 25.81 23.95 -12.04
CA SER A 321 25.90 25.40 -12.22
C SER A 321 27.33 25.85 -11.83
N GLU A 322 27.88 26.81 -12.54
CA GLU A 322 29.20 27.43 -12.24
C GLU A 322 30.33 26.40 -12.03
N ASN A 323 30.35 25.33 -12.85
CA ASN A 323 31.29 24.21 -12.77
C ASN A 323 31.21 23.39 -11.47
N ARG A 324 30.08 23.43 -10.78
CA ARG A 324 29.76 22.59 -9.62
C ARG A 324 28.61 21.69 -9.89
N GLU A 325 28.63 20.50 -9.30
CA GLU A 325 27.52 19.55 -9.33
C GLU A 325 26.70 19.65 -8.04
N TYR A 326 25.40 19.68 -8.20
CA TYR A 326 24.43 19.73 -7.12
C TYR A 326 23.41 18.61 -7.27
N ALA A 327 22.77 18.26 -6.17
CA ALA A 327 21.58 17.42 -6.19
C ALA A 327 20.39 18.18 -5.60
N ILE A 328 19.21 17.94 -6.17
CA ILE A 328 17.96 18.29 -5.51
C ILE A 328 17.75 17.26 -4.40
N LYS A 329 17.63 17.70 -3.15
CA LYS A 329 17.66 16.81 -1.99
C LYS A 329 16.63 15.69 -2.09
N PRO A 330 17.04 14.41 -2.00
CA PRO A 330 16.13 13.26 -1.94
C PRO A 330 15.64 12.98 -0.50
N MET A 331 16.34 13.52 0.50
CA MET A 331 16.12 13.36 1.94
C MET A 331 16.61 14.60 2.68
N ASN A 332 16.16 14.80 3.92
CA ASN A 332 16.49 15.97 4.74
C ASN A 332 17.64 15.72 5.72
N CYS A 333 17.94 14.46 6.05
CA CYS A 333 18.84 14.06 7.12
C CYS A 333 20.24 14.72 7.08
N PRO A 334 20.99 14.76 5.96
CA PRO A 334 22.30 15.40 5.96
C PRO A 334 22.24 16.90 6.24
N ALA A 335 21.17 17.57 5.75
CA ALA A 335 20.99 19.00 5.98
C ALA A 335 20.64 19.31 7.45
N HIS A 336 19.83 18.48 8.12
CA HIS A 336 19.53 18.64 9.55
C HIS A 336 20.79 18.48 10.41
N ILE A 337 21.70 17.56 10.05
CA ILE A 337 22.99 17.45 10.73
C ILE A 337 23.82 18.73 10.57
N GLN A 338 23.78 19.38 9.39
CA GLN A 338 24.47 20.67 9.22
C GLN A 338 23.89 21.78 10.13
N VAL A 339 22.57 21.76 10.38
CA VAL A 339 21.95 22.66 11.35
C VAL A 339 22.37 22.31 12.77
N PHE A 340 22.38 21.03 13.14
CA PHE A 340 22.86 20.56 14.44
C PHE A 340 24.30 21.01 14.70
N ASN A 341 25.17 20.95 13.69
CA ASN A 341 26.59 21.30 13.78
C ASN A 341 26.86 22.81 13.99
N GLN A 342 25.81 23.65 13.91
CA GLN A 342 25.97 25.08 14.19
C GLN A 342 26.05 25.34 15.71
N GLY A 343 27.20 25.76 16.16
CA GLY A 343 27.48 26.03 17.57
C GLY A 343 27.74 24.76 18.41
N LEU A 344 28.31 24.98 19.58
CA LEU A 344 28.64 23.91 20.53
C LEU A 344 27.34 23.38 21.17
N LYS A 345 27.21 22.07 21.23
CA LYS A 345 26.10 21.40 21.93
C LYS A 345 26.62 20.67 23.17
N SER A 346 25.81 20.62 24.21
CA SER A 346 26.09 19.83 25.42
C SER A 346 25.02 18.75 25.62
N TYR A 347 25.27 17.78 26.48
CA TYR A 347 24.29 16.76 26.86
C TYR A 347 22.98 17.33 27.40
N ARG A 348 22.99 18.58 27.91
CA ARG A 348 21.81 19.30 28.43
C ARG A 348 20.90 19.80 27.32
N ASP A 349 21.43 19.94 26.10
CA ASP A 349 20.69 20.36 24.92
C ASP A 349 19.98 19.17 24.26
N LEU A 350 20.25 17.92 24.71
CA LEU A 350 19.67 16.68 24.21
C LEU A 350 18.54 16.18 25.11
N PRO A 351 17.46 15.62 24.55
CA PRO A 351 17.24 15.37 23.11
C PRO A 351 16.88 16.66 22.37
N LEU A 352 17.55 16.91 21.22
CA LEU A 352 17.22 18.01 20.32
C LEU A 352 16.39 17.48 19.14
N ARG A 353 15.16 17.97 19.03
CA ARG A 353 14.20 17.52 18.00
C ARG A 353 14.04 18.59 16.93
N LEU A 354 14.59 18.36 15.75
CA LEU A 354 14.50 19.26 14.58
C LEU A 354 13.48 18.70 13.59
N ALA A 355 12.47 19.48 13.20
CA ALA A 355 11.43 19.08 12.28
C ALA A 355 11.39 19.98 11.04
N GLU A 356 11.05 19.42 9.88
CA GLU A 356 10.90 20.16 8.63
C GLU A 356 9.77 19.56 7.79
N PHE A 357 8.88 20.41 7.26
CA PHE A 357 8.13 20.03 6.05
C PHE A 357 9.07 20.14 4.85
N GLY A 358 9.86 19.08 4.67
CA GLY A 358 10.96 19.06 3.73
C GLY A 358 10.52 18.64 2.35
N SER A 359 10.64 19.54 1.36
CA SER A 359 10.41 19.21 -0.04
C SER A 359 11.55 18.37 -0.58
N CYS A 360 11.27 17.12 -0.91
CA CYS A 360 12.21 16.12 -1.42
C CYS A 360 11.84 15.70 -2.85
N HIS A 361 12.86 15.30 -3.62
CA HIS A 361 12.66 14.82 -4.99
C HIS A 361 13.41 13.52 -5.21
N ARG A 362 12.74 12.52 -5.79
CA ARG A 362 13.32 11.22 -6.14
C ARG A 362 13.03 10.90 -7.59
N ASN A 363 14.07 10.47 -8.31
CA ASN A 363 13.97 10.14 -9.73
C ASN A 363 13.33 8.75 -9.92
N GLU A 364 12.05 8.65 -9.56
CA GLU A 364 11.26 7.43 -9.74
C GLU A 364 11.07 7.13 -11.23
N GLN A 365 11.10 5.86 -11.60
CA GLN A 365 10.83 5.44 -12.98
C GLN A 365 9.39 5.78 -13.38
N SER A 366 9.19 6.21 -14.64
CA SER A 366 7.87 6.63 -15.13
C SER A 366 6.79 5.58 -14.96
N GLY A 367 7.10 4.31 -15.18
CA GLY A 367 6.17 3.19 -15.02
C GLY A 367 5.76 2.89 -13.57
N ALA A 368 6.47 3.45 -12.58
CA ALA A 368 6.16 3.29 -11.16
C ALA A 368 5.27 4.41 -10.61
N LEU A 369 5.05 5.49 -11.35
CA LEU A 369 4.26 6.64 -10.91
C LEU A 369 2.77 6.28 -10.80
N HIS A 370 2.13 6.70 -9.70
CA HIS A 370 0.73 6.38 -9.45
C HIS A 370 0.01 7.49 -8.67
N GLY A 371 -0.46 8.51 -9.38
CA GLY A 371 -1.15 9.66 -8.78
C GLY A 371 -0.40 10.22 -7.58
N LEU A 372 -1.08 10.46 -6.46
CA LEU A 372 -0.48 10.92 -5.20
C LEU A 372 0.29 9.83 -4.44
N MET A 373 0.04 8.54 -4.75
CA MET A 373 0.62 7.42 -4.00
C MET A 373 2.11 7.22 -4.28
N ARG A 374 2.57 7.55 -5.49
CA ARG A 374 3.97 7.48 -5.87
C ARG A 374 4.32 8.61 -6.84
N VAL A 375 5.05 9.58 -6.33
CA VAL A 375 5.40 10.84 -6.98
C VAL A 375 6.92 11.01 -7.03
N ARG A 376 7.39 11.95 -7.85
CA ARG A 376 8.81 12.36 -7.90
C ARG A 376 9.13 13.54 -6.99
N GLY A 377 8.19 14.48 -6.84
CA GLY A 377 8.30 15.60 -5.92
C GLY A 377 7.27 15.48 -4.80
N PHE A 378 7.73 15.50 -3.54
CA PHE A 378 6.87 15.32 -2.37
C PHE A 378 7.40 16.10 -1.17
N THR A 379 6.53 16.38 -0.22
CA THR A 379 6.89 16.98 1.06
C THR A 379 6.76 15.96 2.18
N GLN A 380 7.83 15.78 2.95
CA GLN A 380 7.83 14.93 4.15
C GLN A 380 7.58 15.76 5.41
N ASP A 381 6.78 15.23 6.34
CA ASP A 381 6.70 15.69 7.74
C ASP A 381 7.87 15.11 8.56
N ASP A 382 9.07 15.41 8.11
CA ASP A 382 10.31 14.79 8.55
C ASP A 382 10.83 15.44 9.84
N ALA A 383 11.41 14.65 10.72
CA ALA A 383 12.19 15.17 11.82
C ALA A 383 13.33 14.24 12.21
N HIS A 384 14.37 14.85 12.78
CA HIS A 384 15.53 14.19 13.30
C HIS A 384 15.73 14.54 14.77
N ILE A 385 15.78 13.51 15.61
CA ILE A 385 15.98 13.64 17.05
C ILE A 385 17.43 13.26 17.33
N PHE A 386 18.22 14.23 17.78
CA PHE A 386 19.58 13.99 18.25
C PHE A 386 19.52 13.72 19.76
N CYS A 387 19.98 12.55 20.19
CA CYS A 387 19.86 12.11 21.57
C CYS A 387 21.07 11.28 22.01
N THR A 388 21.14 10.99 23.32
CA THR A 388 22.09 9.99 23.84
C THR A 388 21.53 8.58 23.67
N GLU A 389 22.36 7.54 23.79
CA GLU A 389 21.90 6.13 23.71
C GLU A 389 20.79 5.83 24.73
N GLU A 390 20.91 6.35 25.97
CA GLU A 390 19.94 6.14 27.06
C GLU A 390 18.58 6.80 26.79
N GLN A 391 18.54 7.81 25.92
CA GLN A 391 17.31 8.51 25.57
C GLN A 391 16.50 7.82 24.45
N ILE A 392 17.08 6.89 23.71
CA ILE A 392 16.46 6.25 22.52
C ILE A 392 15.08 5.66 22.86
N GLN A 393 15.02 4.81 23.89
CA GLN A 393 13.79 4.10 24.24
C GLN A 393 12.64 5.08 24.57
N LYS A 394 12.95 6.12 25.32
CA LYS A 394 11.97 7.16 25.67
C LYS A 394 11.49 7.92 24.44
N GLU A 395 12.39 8.35 23.58
CA GLU A 395 12.05 9.11 22.37
C GLU A 395 11.22 8.29 21.40
N VAL A 396 11.54 6.99 21.21
CA VAL A 396 10.74 6.07 20.40
C VAL A 396 9.35 5.88 20.98
N SER A 397 9.23 5.70 22.32
CA SER A 397 7.93 5.55 22.98
C SER A 397 7.07 6.81 22.86
N ASP A 398 7.65 7.99 23.08
CA ASP A 398 6.94 9.28 22.97
C ASP A 398 6.49 9.55 21.53
N PHE A 399 7.33 9.20 20.55
CA PHE A 399 6.96 9.26 19.13
C PHE A 399 5.78 8.34 18.80
N MET A 400 5.78 7.10 19.26
CA MET A 400 4.68 6.16 19.02
C MET A 400 3.35 6.71 19.56
N LYS A 401 3.34 7.27 20.77
CA LYS A 401 2.15 7.90 21.37
C LYS A 401 1.63 9.05 20.51
N LEU A 402 2.53 9.92 20.04
CA LEU A 402 2.20 11.02 19.15
C LEU A 402 1.61 10.53 17.83
N LEU A 403 2.24 9.53 17.22
CA LEU A 403 1.80 8.94 15.94
C LEU A 403 0.38 8.35 16.07
N TYR A 404 0.11 7.56 17.09
CA TYR A 404 -1.22 6.97 17.30
C TYR A 404 -2.29 8.04 17.55
N ALA A 405 -1.98 9.08 18.31
CA ALA A 405 -2.88 10.21 18.52
C ALA A 405 -3.22 10.93 17.20
N VAL A 406 -2.22 11.13 16.33
CA VAL A 406 -2.41 11.73 15.02
C VAL A 406 -3.27 10.82 14.13
N TYR A 407 -2.96 9.53 14.03
CA TYR A 407 -3.73 8.62 13.20
C TYR A 407 -5.20 8.49 13.64
N SER A 408 -5.44 8.46 14.94
CA SER A 408 -6.80 8.49 15.50
C SER A 408 -7.55 9.78 15.11
N ASP A 409 -6.88 10.95 15.12
CA ASP A 409 -7.49 12.23 14.71
C ASP A 409 -7.88 12.23 13.22
N PHE A 410 -7.22 11.42 12.38
CA PHE A 410 -7.55 11.22 10.98
C PHE A 410 -8.46 10.00 10.72
N GLY A 411 -8.98 9.35 11.78
CA GLY A 411 -9.92 8.24 11.67
C GLY A 411 -9.28 6.87 11.37
N PHE A 412 -7.97 6.72 11.53
CA PHE A 412 -7.27 5.44 11.35
C PHE A 412 -7.04 4.77 12.71
N ASN A 413 -7.79 3.70 12.97
CA ASN A 413 -7.71 2.95 14.23
C ASN A 413 -6.93 1.64 14.11
N GLU A 414 -6.76 1.11 12.89
CA GLU A 414 -5.99 -0.11 12.63
C GLU A 414 -4.63 0.26 12.05
N VAL A 415 -3.57 0.02 12.83
CA VAL A 415 -2.18 0.29 12.45
C VAL A 415 -1.39 -0.99 12.53
N LEU A 416 -0.77 -1.39 11.44
CA LEU A 416 0.14 -2.54 11.39
C LEU A 416 1.55 -2.07 11.69
N VAL A 417 2.20 -2.70 12.66
CA VAL A 417 3.56 -2.35 13.10
C VAL A 417 4.54 -3.44 12.70
N LYS A 418 5.66 -3.05 12.08
CA LYS A 418 6.72 -3.95 11.67
C LYS A 418 8.08 -3.44 12.14
N LEU A 419 8.93 -4.36 12.59
CA LEU A 419 10.34 -4.10 12.86
C LEU A 419 11.18 -4.64 11.70
N SER A 420 11.76 -3.74 10.93
CA SER A 420 12.63 -4.08 9.79
C SER A 420 14.08 -4.04 10.22
N THR A 421 14.76 -5.17 10.13
CA THR A 421 16.14 -5.37 10.59
C THR A 421 17.15 -5.19 9.46
N ARG A 422 18.42 -5.37 9.78
CA ARG A 422 19.58 -5.14 8.91
C ARG A 422 19.49 -5.78 7.52
N PRO A 423 19.70 -5.03 6.43
CA PRO A 423 19.83 -5.58 5.08
C PRO A 423 21.25 -6.14 4.86
N VAL A 424 21.39 -6.95 3.80
CA VAL A 424 22.70 -7.49 3.39
C VAL A 424 23.70 -6.36 3.08
N GLN A 425 23.26 -5.32 2.35
CA GLN A 425 24.09 -4.15 2.04
C GLN A 425 23.79 -3.01 3.03
N ARG A 426 24.70 -2.82 3.99
CA ARG A 426 24.53 -1.83 5.06
C ARG A 426 25.83 -1.06 5.36
N VAL A 427 25.71 -0.03 6.15
CA VAL A 427 26.80 0.76 6.73
C VAL A 427 26.86 0.48 8.24
N GLY A 428 28.07 0.56 8.85
CA GLY A 428 28.28 0.29 10.26
C GLY A 428 28.66 -1.17 10.57
N THR A 429 29.05 -1.42 11.81
CA THR A 429 29.46 -2.75 12.31
C THR A 429 28.25 -3.54 12.81
N ASP A 430 28.40 -4.86 12.98
CA ASP A 430 27.35 -5.71 13.49
C ASP A 430 26.95 -5.32 14.93
N GLU A 431 27.91 -4.89 15.77
CA GLU A 431 27.66 -4.45 17.15
C GLU A 431 26.77 -3.18 17.18
N ILE A 432 26.95 -2.25 16.24
CA ILE A 432 26.12 -1.06 16.11
C ILE A 432 24.69 -1.47 15.72
N TRP A 433 24.56 -2.40 14.79
CA TRP A 433 23.25 -2.91 14.36
C TRP A 433 22.54 -3.68 15.48
N ASP A 434 23.28 -4.52 16.23
CA ASP A 434 22.72 -5.23 17.38
C ASP A 434 22.15 -4.25 18.42
N LYS A 435 22.88 -3.19 18.75
CA LYS A 435 22.41 -2.14 19.65
C LYS A 435 21.13 -1.46 19.13
N ALA A 436 21.13 -1.07 17.86
CA ALA A 436 20.01 -0.35 17.26
C ALA A 436 18.74 -1.21 17.17
N GLU A 437 18.88 -2.47 16.73
CA GLU A 437 17.77 -3.42 16.66
C GLU A 437 17.20 -3.71 18.04
N ASN A 438 18.05 -4.00 19.03
CA ASN A 438 17.63 -4.24 20.40
C ASN A 438 16.90 -3.02 21.00
N ALA A 439 17.36 -1.80 20.76
CA ALA A 439 16.71 -0.59 21.26
C ALA A 439 15.29 -0.43 20.71
N LEU A 440 15.09 -0.65 19.41
CA LEU A 440 13.77 -0.61 18.78
C LEU A 440 12.86 -1.76 19.25
N GLN A 441 13.41 -2.96 19.37
CA GLN A 441 12.66 -4.14 19.87
C GLN A 441 12.18 -3.92 21.30
N GLN A 442 13.04 -3.46 22.21
CA GLN A 442 12.66 -3.15 23.59
C GLN A 442 11.59 -2.07 23.68
N ALA A 443 11.66 -1.03 22.83
CA ALA A 443 10.63 -0.01 22.79
C ALA A 443 9.27 -0.58 22.35
N LEU A 444 9.24 -1.48 21.36
CA LEU A 444 8.02 -2.18 20.92
C LEU A 444 7.48 -3.13 22.01
N GLU A 445 8.32 -3.95 22.62
CA GLU A 445 7.92 -4.85 23.70
C GLU A 445 7.31 -4.08 24.88
N SER A 446 7.92 -2.95 25.23
CA SER A 446 7.43 -2.08 26.32
C SER A 446 6.12 -1.35 25.97
N SER A 447 5.78 -1.22 24.69
CA SER A 447 4.57 -0.53 24.24
C SER A 447 3.31 -1.37 24.34
N GLY A 448 3.42 -2.71 24.43
CA GLY A 448 2.30 -3.64 24.40
C GLY A 448 1.60 -3.76 23.06
N LEU A 449 2.16 -3.20 21.99
CA LEU A 449 1.61 -3.29 20.64
C LEU A 449 1.92 -4.65 20.00
N GLU A 450 1.02 -5.16 19.19
CA GLU A 450 1.30 -6.27 18.29
C GLU A 450 2.19 -5.81 17.14
N TRP A 451 3.27 -6.50 16.88
CA TRP A 451 4.20 -6.20 15.81
C TRP A 451 4.77 -7.46 15.14
N MET A 452 5.26 -7.30 13.92
CA MET A 452 5.85 -8.37 13.12
C MET A 452 7.32 -8.06 12.81
N LEU A 453 8.17 -9.07 12.88
CA LEU A 453 9.56 -8.96 12.42
C LEU A 453 9.61 -9.06 10.90
N GLN A 454 10.37 -8.14 10.27
CA GLN A 454 10.62 -8.11 8.83
C GLN A 454 12.13 -8.10 8.56
N PRO A 455 12.77 -9.29 8.48
CA PRO A 455 14.21 -9.39 8.31
C PRO A 455 14.70 -8.81 6.98
N GLY A 456 15.80 -8.05 7.01
CA GLY A 456 16.46 -7.59 5.80
C GLY A 456 15.89 -6.31 5.16
N GLU A 457 14.80 -5.76 5.69
CA GLU A 457 14.08 -4.62 5.09
C GLU A 457 14.42 -3.27 5.74
N GLY A 458 15.40 -3.23 6.63
CA GLY A 458 15.91 -2.00 7.23
C GLY A 458 16.55 -1.07 6.19
N ALA A 459 16.71 0.21 6.56
CA ALA A 459 17.48 1.14 5.72
C ALA A 459 18.97 0.76 5.74
N PHE A 460 19.73 1.19 4.73
CA PHE A 460 21.17 0.86 4.68
C PHE A 460 21.99 1.44 5.86
N TYR A 461 21.43 2.41 6.57
CA TYR A 461 22.08 3.12 7.70
C TYR A 461 21.48 2.77 9.07
N GLY A 462 20.35 2.06 9.14
CA GLY A 462 19.75 1.68 10.43
C GLY A 462 18.46 0.87 10.33
N PRO A 463 18.12 0.10 11.39
CA PRO A 463 16.85 -0.59 11.51
C PRO A 463 15.70 0.42 11.68
N LYS A 464 14.48 -0.01 11.39
CA LYS A 464 13.31 0.87 11.46
C LYS A 464 12.08 0.15 12.01
N ILE A 465 11.24 0.90 12.71
CA ILE A 465 9.84 0.54 12.93
C ILE A 465 9.00 1.21 11.85
N GLU A 466 8.17 0.44 11.18
CA GLU A 466 7.22 0.91 10.16
C GLU A 466 5.79 0.84 10.69
N PHE A 467 5.03 1.91 10.44
CA PHE A 467 3.63 1.99 10.80
C PHE A 467 2.81 2.11 9.52
N SER A 468 1.99 1.10 9.26
CA SER A 468 1.16 1.03 8.07
C SER A 468 -0.31 1.18 8.43
N LEU A 469 -0.99 2.08 7.72
CA LEU A 469 -2.41 2.32 7.86
C LEU A 469 -3.20 1.29 7.04
N LYS A 470 -4.28 0.79 7.62
CA LYS A 470 -5.29 0.02 6.90
C LYS A 470 -6.47 0.93 6.59
N ASP A 471 -6.78 1.10 5.32
CA ASP A 471 -7.90 1.92 4.88
C ASP A 471 -9.26 1.19 5.01
N CYS A 472 -10.35 1.93 4.78
CA CYS A 472 -11.72 1.42 4.93
C CYS A 472 -12.09 0.26 3.98
N ILE A 473 -11.27 -0.04 2.97
CA ILE A 473 -11.43 -1.19 2.06
C ILE A 473 -10.35 -2.27 2.27
N GLY A 474 -9.56 -2.15 3.34
CA GLY A 474 -8.59 -3.14 3.77
C GLY A 474 -7.23 -3.09 3.07
N ARG A 475 -6.90 -2.04 2.31
CA ARG A 475 -5.56 -1.85 1.74
C ARG A 475 -4.61 -1.31 2.80
N ILE A 476 -3.33 -1.72 2.69
CA ILE A 476 -2.29 -1.37 3.63
C ILE A 476 -1.35 -0.33 2.99
N TRP A 477 -1.13 0.79 3.70
CA TRP A 477 -0.32 1.90 3.26
C TRP A 477 0.75 2.23 4.29
N GLN A 478 2.02 2.04 3.95
CA GLN A 478 3.13 2.47 4.80
C GLN A 478 3.19 4.00 4.82
N CYS A 479 3.09 4.57 6.03
CA CYS A 479 3.14 6.01 6.28
C CYS A 479 4.22 6.36 7.29
N GLY A 480 4.00 6.04 8.57
CA GLY A 480 4.90 6.39 9.64
C GLY A 480 6.15 5.51 9.70
N THR A 481 7.25 6.11 10.11
CA THR A 481 8.51 5.39 10.38
C THR A 481 9.28 6.04 11.51
N ILE A 482 10.03 5.24 12.26
CA ILE A 482 11.13 5.71 13.11
C ILE A 482 12.33 4.79 12.92
N GLN A 483 13.51 5.38 12.73
CA GLN A 483 14.75 4.67 12.40
C GLN A 483 15.87 5.14 13.32
N VAL A 484 16.71 4.22 13.77
CA VAL A 484 17.87 4.53 14.61
C VAL A 484 19.13 4.54 13.76
N ASP A 485 19.86 5.64 13.81
CA ASP A 485 21.11 5.84 13.05
C ASP A 485 22.26 6.26 13.96
N PHE A 486 23.25 5.40 14.07
CA PHE A 486 24.51 5.68 14.76
C PHE A 486 25.62 6.15 13.82
N SER A 487 25.44 6.04 12.50
CA SER A 487 26.50 6.18 11.51
C SER A 487 26.56 7.57 10.89
N MET A 488 25.43 8.14 10.47
CA MET A 488 25.40 9.39 9.71
C MET A 488 25.86 10.60 10.53
N PRO A 489 25.50 10.73 11.83
CA PRO A 489 26.03 11.80 12.66
C PRO A 489 27.56 11.81 12.72
N GLU A 490 28.20 10.66 12.90
CA GLU A 490 29.65 10.53 12.92
C GLU A 490 30.28 10.92 11.57
N ARG A 491 29.76 10.41 10.47
CA ARG A 491 30.23 10.69 9.10
C ARG A 491 30.19 12.17 8.74
N LEU A 492 29.23 12.90 9.28
CA LEU A 492 29.05 14.34 9.06
C LEU A 492 29.57 15.20 10.21
N GLY A 493 30.29 14.60 11.16
CA GLY A 493 31.03 15.29 12.23
C GLY A 493 30.14 15.91 13.31
N ALA A 494 28.94 15.35 13.55
CA ALA A 494 28.09 15.80 14.63
C ALA A 494 28.66 15.41 16.00
N THR A 495 28.81 16.40 16.89
CA THR A 495 29.34 16.15 18.24
C THR A 495 28.63 16.99 19.30
N TYR A 496 28.56 16.45 20.51
CA TYR A 496 28.16 17.16 21.72
C TYR A 496 29.18 16.94 22.84
N ILE A 497 29.13 17.75 23.88
CA ILE A 497 29.96 17.59 25.09
C ILE A 497 29.15 16.85 26.13
N ASP A 498 29.66 15.71 26.60
CA ASP A 498 29.03 14.93 27.67
C ASP A 498 29.24 15.56 29.06
N ASP A 499 28.73 14.92 30.11
CA ASP A 499 28.85 15.36 31.50
C ASP A 499 30.29 15.30 32.05
N ASN A 500 31.15 14.51 31.40
CA ASN A 500 32.57 14.40 31.69
C ASN A 500 33.45 15.36 30.82
N SER A 501 32.82 16.33 30.14
CA SER A 501 33.47 17.27 29.23
C SER A 501 34.18 16.60 28.05
N GLN A 502 33.75 15.41 27.67
CA GLN A 502 34.28 14.69 26.52
C GLN A 502 33.41 14.91 25.27
N LYS A 503 34.03 14.95 24.10
CA LYS A 503 33.28 14.95 22.83
C LYS A 503 32.68 13.58 22.56
N ARG A 504 31.36 13.54 22.28
CA ARG A 504 30.62 12.34 21.89
C ARG A 504 29.84 12.59 20.61
N THR A 505 29.60 11.54 19.85
CA THR A 505 28.69 11.56 18.70
C THR A 505 27.28 11.27 19.21
N PRO A 506 26.25 12.08 18.86
CA PRO A 506 24.88 11.77 19.23
C PRO A 506 24.33 10.62 18.37
N VAL A 507 23.36 9.89 18.91
CA VAL A 507 22.48 9.03 18.10
C VAL A 507 21.45 9.90 17.40
N MET A 508 21.09 9.57 16.18
CA MET A 508 20.03 10.26 15.44
C MET A 508 18.86 9.32 15.17
N LEU A 509 17.66 9.77 15.53
CA LEU A 509 16.44 9.09 15.16
C LEU A 509 15.80 9.84 14.00
N HIS A 510 15.61 9.17 12.88
CA HIS A 510 14.82 9.68 11.76
C HIS A 510 13.35 9.31 11.98
N ARG A 511 12.44 10.25 11.87
CA ARG A 511 11.02 9.91 11.99
C ARG A 511 10.14 10.72 11.03
N ALA A 512 9.08 10.07 10.56
CA ALA A 512 7.96 10.71 9.88
C ALA A 512 6.65 10.11 10.43
N ILE A 513 5.61 10.93 10.58
CA ILE A 513 4.28 10.47 11.01
C ILE A 513 3.43 10.14 9.79
N LEU A 514 3.30 11.11 8.87
CA LEU A 514 2.50 10.97 7.64
C LEU A 514 3.31 10.33 6.51
N GLY A 515 4.63 10.47 6.54
CA GLY A 515 5.58 10.06 5.52
C GLY A 515 5.65 11.10 4.39
N SER A 516 4.82 11.00 3.37
CA SER A 516 4.64 12.02 2.32
C SER A 516 3.27 12.65 2.45
N MET A 517 3.20 13.98 2.44
CA MET A 517 1.96 14.74 2.44
C MET A 517 1.06 14.33 1.27
N GLU A 518 1.65 14.16 0.08
CA GLU A 518 0.94 13.77 -1.14
C GLU A 518 0.30 12.40 -0.98
N ARG A 519 1.08 11.39 -0.56
CA ARG A 519 0.56 10.04 -0.33
C ARG A 519 -0.52 10.02 0.75
N PHE A 520 -0.30 10.70 1.86
CA PHE A 520 -1.25 10.74 2.96
C PHE A 520 -2.57 11.40 2.54
N ILE A 521 -2.51 12.52 1.82
CA ILE A 521 -3.70 13.17 1.25
C ILE A 521 -4.41 12.24 0.26
N GLY A 522 -3.67 11.52 -0.59
CA GLY A 522 -4.22 10.50 -1.47
C GLY A 522 -4.99 9.41 -0.71
N ILE A 523 -4.41 8.91 0.38
CA ILE A 523 -5.05 7.93 1.28
C ILE A 523 -6.33 8.52 1.89
N LEU A 524 -6.30 9.77 2.36
CA LEU A 524 -7.47 10.45 2.93
C LEU A 524 -8.58 10.64 1.88
N ILE A 525 -8.25 11.05 0.65
CA ILE A 525 -9.23 11.18 -0.44
C ILE A 525 -9.94 9.85 -0.67
N GLU A 526 -9.22 8.74 -0.72
CA GLU A 526 -9.78 7.41 -0.94
C GLU A 526 -10.54 6.89 0.28
N ASN A 527 -10.00 7.08 1.50
CA ASN A 527 -10.64 6.65 2.73
C ASN A 527 -11.99 7.33 2.95
N TYR A 528 -12.05 8.63 2.78
CA TYR A 528 -13.28 9.42 2.90
C TYR A 528 -14.12 9.46 1.61
N ALA A 529 -13.67 8.87 0.50
CA ALA A 529 -14.30 9.04 -0.82
C ALA A 529 -14.58 10.51 -1.17
N GLY A 530 -13.67 11.42 -0.77
CA GLY A 530 -13.78 12.87 -0.92
C GLY A 530 -14.73 13.56 0.07
N ALA A 531 -15.43 12.82 0.93
CA ALA A 531 -16.35 13.36 1.94
C ALA A 531 -15.59 13.67 3.24
N PHE A 532 -14.66 14.62 3.19
CA PHE A 532 -13.82 15.00 4.33
C PHE A 532 -14.66 15.43 5.55
N PRO A 533 -14.18 15.17 6.79
CA PRO A 533 -14.76 15.75 7.99
C PRO A 533 -14.66 17.29 7.94
N ALA A 534 -15.52 17.99 8.68
CA ALA A 534 -15.64 19.44 8.58
C ALA A 534 -14.31 20.20 8.81
N TRP A 535 -13.44 19.71 9.67
CA TRP A 535 -12.15 20.35 9.93
C TRP A 535 -11.18 20.31 8.74
N LEU A 536 -11.27 19.29 7.86
CA LEU A 536 -10.44 19.15 6.66
C LEU A 536 -11.13 19.66 5.39
N ALA A 537 -12.46 19.80 5.38
CA ALA A 537 -13.21 20.14 4.18
C ALA A 537 -12.76 21.50 3.61
N PRO A 538 -12.45 21.61 2.31
CA PRO A 538 -12.05 22.89 1.69
C PRO A 538 -13.10 23.98 1.85
N THR A 539 -14.37 23.61 1.69
CA THR A 539 -15.54 24.40 2.00
C THR A 539 -16.31 23.66 3.09
N GLN A 540 -16.46 24.27 4.27
CA GLN A 540 -17.14 23.66 5.40
C GLN A 540 -18.65 23.85 5.33
N VAL A 541 -19.05 25.03 4.83
CA VAL A 541 -20.45 25.46 4.77
C VAL A 541 -20.71 26.14 3.44
N VAL A 542 -21.85 25.85 2.84
CA VAL A 542 -22.39 26.65 1.75
C VAL A 542 -23.74 27.22 2.17
N ILE A 543 -23.93 28.51 1.92
CA ILE A 543 -25.20 29.19 2.14
C ILE A 543 -25.94 29.25 0.82
N VAL A 544 -27.18 28.77 0.80
CA VAL A 544 -28.00 28.62 -0.40
C VAL A 544 -29.28 29.44 -0.26
N SER A 545 -29.40 30.52 -1.04
CA SER A 545 -30.65 31.28 -1.08
C SER A 545 -31.71 30.57 -1.91
N ILE A 546 -32.96 30.56 -1.43
CA ILE A 546 -34.09 29.98 -2.17
C ILE A 546 -34.44 30.90 -3.35
N THR A 547 -34.46 32.22 -3.12
CA THR A 547 -34.67 33.22 -4.18
C THR A 547 -33.65 34.35 -4.07
N GLY A 548 -33.55 35.21 -5.09
CA GLY A 548 -32.64 36.35 -5.07
C GLY A 548 -32.91 37.38 -3.95
N ASN A 549 -34.15 37.44 -3.44
CA ASN A 549 -34.53 38.37 -2.38
C ASN A 549 -33.80 38.14 -1.05
N GLN A 550 -33.32 36.93 -0.78
CA GLN A 550 -32.56 36.59 0.41
C GLN A 550 -31.05 36.69 0.23
N GLY A 551 -30.60 37.20 -0.94
CA GLY A 551 -29.18 37.31 -1.27
C GLY A 551 -28.36 38.14 -0.27
N GLU A 552 -28.89 39.27 0.18
CA GLU A 552 -28.20 40.09 1.20
C GLU A 552 -28.13 39.40 2.56
N TYR A 553 -29.20 38.75 2.99
CA TYR A 553 -29.18 37.97 4.23
C TYR A 553 -28.17 36.82 4.16
N ALA A 554 -28.10 36.09 3.06
CA ALA A 554 -27.11 35.05 2.81
C ALA A 554 -25.66 35.58 2.89
N LYS A 555 -25.38 36.76 2.33
CA LYS A 555 -24.07 37.42 2.40
C LYS A 555 -23.69 37.79 3.85
N ILE A 556 -24.62 38.37 4.60
CA ILE A 556 -24.40 38.72 6.04
C ILE A 556 -24.03 37.47 6.83
N ILE A 557 -24.75 36.35 6.64
CA ILE A 557 -24.42 35.08 7.29
C ILE A 557 -23.02 34.61 6.87
N ALA A 558 -22.70 34.68 5.57
CA ALA A 558 -21.38 34.27 5.07
C ALA A 558 -20.24 35.08 5.70
N GLU A 559 -20.40 36.39 5.81
CA GLU A 559 -19.41 37.26 6.47
C GLU A 559 -19.29 36.95 7.96
N THR A 560 -20.41 36.73 8.65
CA THR A 560 -20.44 36.34 10.05
C THR A 560 -19.64 35.05 10.29
N LEU A 561 -19.86 34.03 9.45
CA LEU A 561 -19.17 32.76 9.54
C LEU A 561 -17.67 32.87 9.18
N LYS A 562 -17.33 33.65 8.13
CA LYS A 562 -15.93 33.92 7.73
C LYS A 562 -15.16 34.65 8.85
N ASN A 563 -15.78 35.61 9.51
CA ASN A 563 -15.18 36.31 10.63
C ASN A 563 -14.92 35.40 11.86
N GLN A 564 -15.57 34.24 11.92
CA GLN A 564 -15.30 33.17 12.87
C GLN A 564 -14.20 32.19 12.41
N GLY A 565 -13.54 32.48 11.30
CA GLY A 565 -12.48 31.64 10.72
C GLY A 565 -12.98 30.42 9.95
N LEU A 566 -14.28 30.37 9.59
CA LEU A 566 -14.88 29.24 8.87
C LEU A 566 -14.73 29.41 7.35
N ARG A 567 -14.56 28.30 6.65
CA ARG A 567 -14.46 28.25 5.16
C ARG A 567 -15.86 28.16 4.56
N VAL A 568 -16.36 29.26 4.01
CA VAL A 568 -17.76 29.44 3.62
C VAL A 568 -17.88 29.93 2.20
N GLU A 569 -18.81 29.34 1.45
CA GLU A 569 -19.25 29.78 0.12
C GLU A 569 -20.72 30.22 0.14
N CYS A 570 -21.13 31.05 -0.83
CA CYS A 570 -22.51 31.47 -1.05
C CYS A 570 -22.97 31.07 -2.45
N ASP A 571 -24.12 30.41 -2.55
CA ASP A 571 -24.78 30.13 -3.82
C ASP A 571 -26.02 31.01 -3.99
N LEU A 572 -25.84 32.11 -4.72
CA LEU A 572 -26.88 33.09 -5.02
C LEU A 572 -27.41 32.97 -6.45
N ARG A 573 -27.05 31.88 -7.16
CA ARG A 573 -27.50 31.67 -8.55
C ARG A 573 -29.03 31.60 -8.63
N ASN A 574 -29.59 32.00 -9.74
CA ASN A 574 -31.01 31.90 -10.00
C ASN A 574 -31.36 30.48 -10.52
N GLU A 575 -31.25 29.50 -9.65
CA GLU A 575 -31.50 28.08 -9.91
C GLU A 575 -32.46 27.49 -8.88
N THR A 576 -33.07 26.36 -9.22
CA THR A 576 -33.96 25.69 -8.26
C THR A 576 -33.19 25.21 -7.03
N ILE A 577 -33.81 25.33 -5.85
CA ILE A 577 -33.19 24.91 -4.59
C ILE A 577 -32.74 23.44 -4.61
N GLY A 578 -33.53 22.57 -5.25
CA GLY A 578 -33.20 21.15 -5.37
C GLY A 578 -31.92 20.90 -6.19
N LEU A 579 -31.70 21.68 -7.27
CA LEU A 579 -30.47 21.61 -8.07
C LEU A 579 -29.26 22.06 -7.25
N LYS A 580 -29.34 23.21 -6.58
CA LYS A 580 -28.28 23.76 -5.73
C LYS A 580 -27.89 22.76 -4.64
N ILE A 581 -28.86 22.22 -3.88
CA ILE A 581 -28.62 21.22 -2.83
C ILE A 581 -27.90 20.00 -3.40
N ARG A 582 -28.34 19.49 -4.54
CA ARG A 582 -27.73 18.32 -5.18
C ARG A 582 -26.30 18.59 -5.63
N GLU A 583 -26.01 19.73 -6.23
CA GLU A 583 -24.67 20.07 -6.68
C GLU A 583 -23.69 20.19 -5.51
N HIS A 584 -24.09 20.85 -4.41
CA HIS A 584 -23.27 20.96 -3.22
C HIS A 584 -23.07 19.62 -2.47
N ALA A 585 -24.06 18.73 -2.51
CA ALA A 585 -23.93 17.35 -2.02
C ALA A 585 -22.91 16.55 -2.87
N ILE A 586 -22.92 16.73 -4.21
CA ILE A 586 -21.94 16.13 -5.12
C ILE A 586 -20.53 16.67 -4.86
N GLN A 587 -20.40 17.96 -4.48
CA GLN A 587 -19.15 18.59 -4.05
C GLN A 587 -18.70 18.17 -2.65
N ARG A 588 -19.46 17.31 -1.96
CA ARG A 588 -19.16 16.77 -0.63
C ARG A 588 -19.02 17.83 0.47
N ILE A 589 -19.70 19.00 0.33
CA ILE A 589 -19.68 20.05 1.35
C ILE A 589 -20.42 19.56 2.60
N PRO A 590 -19.80 19.61 3.81
CA PRO A 590 -20.37 19.05 5.04
C PRO A 590 -21.75 19.60 5.39
N TYR A 591 -21.90 20.93 5.34
CA TYR A 591 -23.14 21.61 5.75
C TYR A 591 -23.66 22.56 4.68
N GLN A 592 -24.97 22.56 4.49
CA GLN A 592 -25.69 23.48 3.63
C GLN A 592 -26.70 24.27 4.46
N LEU A 593 -26.59 25.60 4.46
CA LEU A 593 -27.52 26.50 5.13
C LEU A 593 -28.49 27.05 4.11
N ILE A 594 -29.75 26.63 4.21
CA ILE A 594 -30.81 27.08 3.33
C ILE A 594 -31.46 28.34 3.94
N VAL A 595 -31.57 29.40 3.13
CA VAL A 595 -32.19 30.65 3.55
C VAL A 595 -33.33 31.04 2.62
N GLY A 596 -34.52 31.06 3.17
CA GLY A 596 -35.76 31.52 2.53
C GLY A 596 -36.32 32.75 3.23
N ALA A 597 -37.53 33.16 2.89
CA ALA A 597 -38.20 34.32 3.50
C ALA A 597 -38.41 34.15 5.00
N LYS A 598 -38.81 32.94 5.43
CA LYS A 598 -39.02 32.61 6.83
C LYS A 598 -37.73 32.73 7.63
N GLU A 599 -36.63 32.17 7.13
CA GLU A 599 -35.33 32.22 7.79
C GLU A 599 -34.82 33.67 7.91
N ALA A 600 -35.02 34.48 6.88
CA ALA A 600 -34.64 35.91 6.90
C ALA A 600 -35.47 36.72 7.90
N GLU A 601 -36.77 36.45 8.04
CA GLU A 601 -37.66 37.12 9.02
C GLU A 601 -37.35 36.75 10.45
N THR A 602 -36.97 35.47 10.70
CA THR A 602 -36.71 34.94 12.05
C THR A 602 -35.23 34.98 12.45
N ASN A 603 -34.34 35.48 11.61
CA ASN A 603 -32.89 35.46 11.77
C ASN A 603 -32.33 34.06 12.06
N THR A 604 -32.79 33.05 11.31
CA THR A 604 -32.41 31.66 11.44
C THR A 604 -31.85 31.12 10.11
N VAL A 605 -31.36 29.89 10.14
CA VAL A 605 -30.93 29.10 8.98
C VAL A 605 -31.49 27.69 9.06
N ALA A 606 -31.98 27.14 7.96
CA ALA A 606 -32.32 25.72 7.89
C ALA A 606 -31.07 24.92 7.52
N VAL A 607 -30.66 24.01 8.39
CA VAL A 607 -29.38 23.30 8.28
C VAL A 607 -29.57 21.90 7.70
N ARG A 608 -28.80 21.60 6.65
CA ARG A 608 -28.73 20.25 6.07
C ARG A 608 -27.31 19.73 6.06
N THR A 609 -27.15 18.44 6.29
CA THR A 609 -25.87 17.75 6.11
C THR A 609 -25.71 17.32 4.63
N ARG A 610 -24.50 17.00 4.23
CA ARG A 610 -24.19 16.47 2.86
C ARG A 610 -24.92 15.16 2.55
N ASP A 611 -25.24 14.36 3.58
CA ASP A 611 -25.94 13.06 3.44
C ASP A 611 -27.45 13.22 3.37
N GLY A 612 -27.94 14.48 3.43
CA GLY A 612 -29.35 14.84 3.27
C GLY A 612 -30.16 14.91 4.56
N ALA A 613 -29.54 14.70 5.74
CA ALA A 613 -30.23 14.87 7.02
C ALA A 613 -30.62 16.34 7.22
N ASP A 614 -31.84 16.58 7.65
CA ASP A 614 -32.39 17.88 8.01
C ASP A 614 -32.24 18.09 9.52
N LEU A 615 -31.39 19.03 9.91
CA LEU A 615 -31.13 19.35 11.32
C LEU A 615 -32.09 20.44 11.87
N GLY A 616 -33.06 20.85 11.04
CA GLY A 616 -34.02 21.88 11.39
C GLY A 616 -33.49 23.31 11.27
N SER A 617 -34.34 24.27 11.67
CA SER A 617 -33.96 25.70 11.69
C SER A 617 -33.37 26.06 13.04
N MET A 618 -32.26 26.82 13.01
CA MET A 618 -31.58 27.31 14.21
C MET A 618 -30.98 28.70 13.97
N THR A 619 -30.58 29.37 15.03
CA THR A 619 -29.86 30.65 14.91
C THR A 619 -28.45 30.42 14.34
N VAL A 620 -27.87 31.45 13.72
CA VAL A 620 -26.50 31.37 13.18
C VAL A 620 -25.49 31.05 14.28
N ASP A 621 -25.66 31.63 15.49
CA ASP A 621 -24.78 31.38 16.64
C ASP A 621 -24.85 29.90 17.10
N ALA A 622 -26.06 29.31 17.18
CA ALA A 622 -26.23 27.91 17.52
C ALA A 622 -25.54 26.99 16.50
N PHE A 623 -25.67 27.32 15.21
CA PHE A 623 -24.95 26.60 14.17
C PHE A 623 -23.44 26.73 14.29
N VAL A 624 -22.92 27.93 14.55
CA VAL A 624 -21.47 28.17 14.76
C VAL A 624 -20.95 27.31 15.91
N GLN A 625 -21.65 27.26 17.05
CA GLN A 625 -21.24 26.42 18.19
C GLN A 625 -21.20 24.94 17.81
N ARG A 626 -22.23 24.45 17.12
CA ARG A 626 -22.28 23.07 16.65
C ARG A 626 -21.13 22.75 15.69
N LEU A 627 -20.87 23.60 14.70
CA LEU A 627 -19.79 23.40 13.73
C LEU A 627 -18.41 23.46 14.40
N LYS A 628 -18.19 24.38 15.33
CA LYS A 628 -16.94 24.43 16.10
C LYS A 628 -16.71 23.17 16.94
N GLN A 629 -17.77 22.61 17.49
CA GLN A 629 -17.71 21.34 18.22
C GLN A 629 -17.35 20.18 17.29
N ASP A 630 -17.98 20.08 16.11
CA ASP A 630 -17.64 19.08 15.08
C ASP A 630 -16.16 19.21 14.64
N ILE A 631 -15.70 20.43 14.38
CA ILE A 631 -14.29 20.69 14.04
C ILE A 631 -13.36 20.26 15.18
N ALA A 632 -13.70 20.54 16.44
CA ALA A 632 -12.89 20.18 17.61
C ALA A 632 -12.82 18.66 17.83
N CYS A 633 -13.92 17.96 17.56
CA CYS A 633 -13.99 16.48 17.63
C CYS A 633 -13.22 15.80 16.50
N ARG A 634 -12.85 16.51 15.43
CA ARG A 634 -12.08 16.00 14.27
C ARG A 634 -12.67 14.75 13.64
N GLY A 635 -14.00 14.63 13.61
CA GLY A 635 -14.71 13.49 13.05
C GLY A 635 -14.72 12.23 13.93
N ARG A 636 -14.24 12.31 15.19
CA ARG A 636 -14.30 11.17 16.14
C ARG A 636 -15.69 10.93 16.71
N THR A 637 -16.55 11.93 16.68
CA THR A 637 -17.97 11.82 17.05
C THR A 637 -18.78 12.40 15.91
N ILE A 638 -19.68 11.60 15.35
CA ILE A 638 -20.67 12.09 14.42
C ILE A 638 -21.73 12.78 15.28
N LEU A 639 -21.83 14.11 15.18
CA LEU A 639 -22.89 14.90 15.84
C LEU A 639 -24.22 14.72 15.07
N GLU A 640 -24.53 13.50 14.67
CA GLU A 640 -25.74 13.13 13.94
C GLU A 640 -26.87 12.64 14.87
N GLU A 641 -26.74 12.78 16.18
CA GLU A 641 -27.81 12.55 17.14
C GLU A 641 -28.40 13.86 17.70
#